data_c8cee1ae4cf01f12a80de3250bcead40
#
_entry.id   c8cee1ae4cf01f12a80de3250bcead40
#
_cell.length_a   1.000
_cell.length_b   1.000
_cell.length_c   1.000
_cell.angle_alpha   90.00
_cell.angle_beta   90.00
_cell.angle_gamma   90.00
#
_symmetry.space_group_name_H-M   'P 1'
#
loop_
_entity.id
_entity.type
_entity.pdbx_description
1 polymer ?
#
loop_
_entity_poly.entity_id
_entity_poly.type
_entity_poly.pdbx_seq_one_letter_code
_entity_poly.pdbx_strand_id
1 'polypeptide(L)'
;MIQFFGFSEKQKTSYYEKIKIYLAILPVFILLVLGGLNIYKKITWKEPTDGVFWDERPEGLTAVEVAVNSPAYLHGIKKGDILYSINNAPTKNKIDVSKIIWATGRSELKVTYEIARGGEIIFPSFYLREKGVNPIYFFLALIGLTTLIIGLIIFLTSKKPLSMPYSYFYFVCLCFSSFYIFSSTGELNVLDSLFFWLDKSAFLVFPPLLLYFFLIFPRRQKFFKNKISSISMLFIPASALLLTKILLHLPLFKNLSDDLVLQLHRTSEKLDLLHFALFSIITLVIILQSMFKPSNILLKKQLKWIVYGLGLGIIPFTLFYIIPFMLGRVPSRAAELTVILQVLIPLTFSYSISRERLMEFELLLKKAFVLILSSVVLAAVYFIASSQTKVSVEDRLNYLILGILAIILGATLFPPLKKLFQSILDRAFYKRSYKYRKTLLSISKELSRERNLQKLSKSLLELIANALSLERIALLLPDNNRKNSFFVLKSRGKLPFSGTTITFDEELYQNLTEREFLSYYSFAEKEELQRKFEELSSSGFFHYLPLKVEDKLIGCLGMGKKADNTFLTSEDWEIMTTISSPVALALENAYLYSQARIRALELERLKDYSENIIESLTVGVAVLDRKGKIIGWNRVLEDTFSRKKEEVLNKSLMKVLGRKNYSALFPSDTQKDFRLLSEITLDILPAEKKIFDIAKTP
;
A
#
# COMPACT_ATOMS: atom_id res chain seq x y z
N MET A 1 -20.23 32.77 1.53
CA MET A 1 -21.03 32.51 0.30
C MET A 1 -21.82 31.20 0.32
N ILE A 2 -21.34 30.13 0.97
CA ILE A 2 -21.99 28.78 1.01
C ILE A 2 -23.18 28.68 1.99
N GLN A 3 -23.33 29.61 2.92
CA GLN A 3 -24.48 29.63 3.84
C GLN A 3 -25.77 30.19 3.24
N PHE A 4 -25.71 30.79 2.05
CA PHE A 4 -26.88 31.43 1.41
C PHE A 4 -27.72 30.48 0.53
N PHE A 5 -27.17 29.30 0.16
CA PHE A 5 -27.92 28.29 -0.60
C PHE A 5 -28.20 27.09 0.30
N GLY A 6 -29.45 26.88 0.67
CA GLY A 6 -29.93 25.82 1.55
C GLY A 6 -29.72 24.39 1.03
N PHE A 7 -28.48 23.99 0.78
CA PHE A 7 -28.13 22.64 0.33
C PHE A 7 -28.21 21.64 1.48
N SER A 8 -28.78 20.47 1.23
CA SER A 8 -28.76 19.35 2.18
C SER A 8 -27.32 18.90 2.46
N GLU A 9 -27.06 18.24 3.60
CA GLU A 9 -25.69 17.75 3.93
C GLU A 9 -25.09 16.84 2.86
N LYS A 10 -25.92 16.01 2.21
CA LYS A 10 -25.50 15.17 1.07
C LYS A 10 -25.10 15.99 -0.16
N GLN A 11 -25.77 17.10 -0.43
CA GLN A 11 -25.43 17.99 -1.53
C GLN A 11 -24.15 18.79 -1.23
N LYS A 12 -23.95 19.21 0.01
CA LYS A 12 -22.72 19.89 0.47
C LYS A 12 -21.50 18.96 0.32
N THR A 13 -21.59 17.71 0.77
CA THR A 13 -20.50 16.72 0.61
C THR A 13 -20.16 16.45 -0.86
N SER A 14 -21.16 16.30 -1.71
CA SER A 14 -20.95 16.12 -3.16
C SER A 14 -20.31 17.34 -3.84
N TYR A 15 -20.69 18.56 -3.44
CA TYR A 15 -20.13 19.80 -3.97
C TYR A 15 -18.67 20.00 -3.54
N TYR A 16 -18.34 19.71 -2.26
CA TYR A 16 -16.96 19.76 -1.76
C TYR A 16 -16.04 18.73 -2.45
N GLU A 17 -16.53 17.55 -2.73
CA GLU A 17 -15.76 16.54 -3.48
C GLU A 17 -15.45 16.99 -4.92
N LYS A 18 -16.42 17.60 -5.59
CA LYS A 18 -16.20 18.16 -6.94
C LYS A 18 -15.17 19.28 -6.95
N ILE A 19 -15.29 20.25 -6.02
CA ILE A 19 -14.30 21.34 -5.88
C ILE A 19 -12.91 20.79 -5.64
N LYS A 20 -12.77 19.79 -4.79
CA LYS A 20 -11.51 19.10 -4.52
C LYS A 20 -10.87 18.54 -5.78
N ILE A 21 -11.68 17.83 -6.60
CA ILE A 21 -11.22 17.23 -7.84
C ILE A 21 -10.70 18.33 -8.79
N TYR A 22 -11.43 19.42 -8.96
CA TYR A 22 -10.98 20.54 -9.78
C TYR A 22 -9.72 21.21 -9.26
N LEU A 23 -9.62 21.44 -7.95
CA LEU A 23 -8.44 22.02 -7.31
C LEU A 23 -7.19 21.16 -7.44
N ALA A 24 -7.35 19.83 -7.55
CA ALA A 24 -6.22 18.92 -7.75
C ALA A 24 -5.88 18.70 -9.22
N ILE A 25 -6.86 18.66 -10.11
CA ILE A 25 -6.61 18.39 -11.53
C ILE A 25 -6.03 19.61 -12.24
N LEU A 26 -6.50 20.81 -11.91
CA LEU A 26 -6.11 22.02 -12.61
C LEU A 26 -4.58 22.31 -12.58
N PRO A 27 -3.88 22.31 -11.43
CA PRO A 27 -2.43 22.48 -11.40
C PRO A 27 -1.69 21.39 -12.17
N VAL A 28 -2.14 20.14 -12.06
CA VAL A 28 -1.55 19.02 -12.81
C VAL A 28 -1.71 19.21 -14.30
N PHE A 29 -2.89 19.61 -14.75
CA PHE A 29 -3.15 19.88 -16.17
C PHE A 29 -2.26 21.02 -16.70
N ILE A 30 -2.13 22.13 -15.95
CA ILE A 30 -1.25 23.25 -16.31
C ILE A 30 0.20 22.77 -16.41
N LEU A 31 0.71 22.00 -15.42
CA LEU A 31 2.06 21.47 -15.44
C LEU A 31 2.31 20.50 -16.59
N LEU A 32 1.31 19.68 -16.97
CA LEU A 32 1.41 18.78 -18.12
C LEU A 32 1.48 19.53 -19.44
N VAL A 33 0.64 20.53 -19.63
CA VAL A 33 0.64 21.36 -20.85
C VAL A 33 1.96 22.14 -20.97
N LEU A 34 2.36 22.85 -19.92
CA LEU A 34 3.62 23.61 -19.92
C LEU A 34 4.84 22.69 -20.03
N GLY A 35 4.82 21.53 -19.35
CA GLY A 35 5.90 20.54 -19.46
C GLY A 35 6.01 19.94 -20.85
N GLY A 36 4.88 19.64 -21.49
CA GLY A 36 4.86 19.21 -22.89
C GLY A 36 5.43 20.26 -23.85
N LEU A 37 5.07 21.54 -23.64
CA LEU A 37 5.66 22.66 -24.39
C LEU A 37 7.17 22.79 -24.13
N ASN A 38 7.64 22.62 -22.89
CA ASN A 38 9.05 22.68 -22.57
C ASN A 38 9.83 21.54 -23.25
N ILE A 39 9.30 20.31 -23.21
CA ILE A 39 9.90 19.16 -23.93
C ILE A 39 9.93 19.40 -25.43
N TYR A 40 8.84 19.89 -26.01
CA TYR A 40 8.77 20.22 -27.42
C TYR A 40 9.84 21.25 -27.80
N LYS A 41 9.94 22.33 -27.02
CA LYS A 41 10.96 23.38 -27.24
C LYS A 41 12.38 22.83 -27.08
N LYS A 42 12.65 21.97 -26.10
CA LYS A 42 13.98 21.31 -25.94
C LYS A 42 14.37 20.44 -27.14
N ILE A 43 13.42 19.84 -27.82
CA ILE A 43 13.65 19.00 -29.01
C ILE A 43 13.88 19.89 -30.26
N THR A 44 13.09 20.94 -30.40
CA THR A 44 13.06 21.77 -31.60
C THR A 44 14.11 22.89 -31.59
N TRP A 45 14.39 23.46 -30.42
CA TRP A 45 15.39 24.49 -30.25
C TRP A 45 16.78 23.89 -30.00
N LYS A 46 17.75 24.30 -30.77
CA LYS A 46 19.13 23.85 -30.67
C LYS A 46 20.05 25.03 -30.45
N GLU A 47 20.77 25.05 -29.34
CA GLU A 47 21.72 26.09 -28.98
C GLU A 47 22.97 26.02 -29.87
N PRO A 48 23.39 27.14 -30.49
CA PRO A 48 24.63 27.17 -31.27
C PRO A 48 25.83 27.01 -30.33
N THR A 49 26.82 26.22 -30.74
CA THR A 49 28.06 26.00 -29.96
C THR A 49 29.27 25.84 -30.87
N ASP A 50 30.41 26.35 -30.43
CA ASP A 50 31.74 26.09 -30.99
C ASP A 50 32.38 24.82 -30.44
N GLY A 51 31.89 24.33 -29.27
CA GLY A 51 32.41 23.17 -28.53
C GLY A 51 33.69 23.47 -27.74
N VAL A 52 33.95 24.72 -27.41
CA VAL A 52 35.07 25.13 -26.56
C VAL A 52 34.57 25.60 -25.20
N PHE A 53 35.22 25.14 -24.14
CA PHE A 53 35.03 25.70 -22.82
C PHE A 53 36.07 26.81 -22.59
N TRP A 54 35.62 28.04 -22.78
CA TRP A 54 36.43 29.24 -22.55
C TRP A 54 36.45 29.60 -21.07
N ASP A 55 37.63 29.96 -20.53
CA ASP A 55 37.76 30.42 -19.14
C ASP A 55 38.71 31.63 -19.06
N GLU A 56 38.35 32.56 -18.17
CA GLU A 56 39.11 33.76 -17.93
C GLU A 56 40.35 33.42 -17.10
N ARG A 57 41.54 33.67 -17.66
CA ARG A 57 42.82 33.47 -17.01
C ARG A 57 43.63 34.76 -17.01
N PRO A 58 44.72 34.89 -16.21
CA PRO A 58 45.52 36.09 -16.19
C PRO A 58 46.09 36.47 -17.56
N GLU A 59 46.23 35.51 -18.46
CA GLU A 59 46.75 35.63 -19.80
C GLU A 59 45.68 36.05 -20.83
N GLY A 60 44.42 36.02 -20.45
CA GLY A 60 43.26 36.29 -21.31
C GLY A 60 42.24 35.16 -21.36
N LEU A 61 41.26 35.28 -22.25
CA LEU A 61 40.21 34.30 -22.41
C LEU A 61 40.75 33.02 -23.08
N THR A 62 40.98 31.98 -22.29
CA THR A 62 41.75 30.80 -22.69
C THR A 62 40.83 29.61 -22.91
N ALA A 63 41.09 28.79 -23.94
CA ALA A 63 40.46 27.52 -24.20
C ALA A 63 40.92 26.48 -23.17
N VAL A 64 40.10 26.17 -22.16
CA VAL A 64 40.43 25.19 -21.11
C VAL A 64 40.19 23.78 -21.57
N GLU A 65 39.12 23.57 -22.32
CA GLU A 65 38.78 22.28 -22.90
C GLU A 65 38.15 22.49 -24.28
N VAL A 66 38.56 21.66 -25.24
CA VAL A 66 38.00 21.64 -26.58
C VAL A 66 37.43 20.27 -26.83
N ALA A 67 36.14 20.23 -27.05
CA ALA A 67 35.44 18.97 -27.26
C ALA A 67 35.92 18.27 -28.54
N VAL A 68 36.28 17.01 -28.44
CA VAL A 68 36.74 16.22 -29.60
C VAL A 68 35.63 16.17 -30.65
N ASN A 69 36.00 16.37 -31.92
CA ASN A 69 35.07 16.48 -33.06
C ASN A 69 34.12 17.68 -32.99
N SER A 70 34.40 18.71 -32.17
CA SER A 70 33.67 19.97 -32.24
C SER A 70 34.11 20.80 -33.46
N PRO A 71 33.32 21.80 -33.90
CA PRO A 71 33.72 22.69 -34.98
C PRO A 71 35.09 23.34 -34.73
N ALA A 72 35.30 23.84 -33.51
CA ALA A 72 36.56 24.41 -33.11
C ALA A 72 37.75 23.43 -33.18
N TYR A 73 37.54 22.20 -32.68
CA TYR A 73 38.54 21.13 -32.72
C TYR A 73 38.96 20.78 -34.16
N LEU A 74 37.98 20.61 -35.05
CA LEU A 74 38.20 20.23 -36.45
C LEU A 74 38.95 21.33 -37.22
N HIS A 75 38.79 22.58 -36.81
CA HIS A 75 39.49 23.73 -37.41
C HIS A 75 40.74 24.15 -36.63
N GLY A 76 41.24 23.22 -35.80
CA GLY A 76 42.56 23.33 -35.21
C GLY A 76 42.65 24.15 -33.93
N ILE A 77 41.57 24.54 -33.28
CA ILE A 77 41.59 25.15 -31.94
C ILE A 77 42.03 24.12 -30.92
N LYS A 78 42.98 24.48 -30.06
CA LYS A 78 43.57 23.59 -29.05
C LYS A 78 43.43 24.17 -27.66
N LYS A 79 43.53 23.28 -26.67
CA LYS A 79 43.63 23.70 -25.28
C LYS A 79 44.83 24.61 -25.06
N GLY A 80 44.61 25.73 -24.38
CA GLY A 80 45.61 26.76 -24.12
C GLY A 80 45.61 27.91 -25.10
N ASP A 81 44.81 27.88 -26.17
CA ASP A 81 44.62 28.98 -27.09
C ASP A 81 43.95 30.16 -26.39
N ILE A 82 44.39 31.40 -26.72
CA ILE A 82 43.85 32.64 -26.16
C ILE A 82 43.00 33.32 -27.22
N LEU A 83 41.73 33.60 -26.93
CA LEU A 83 40.76 34.22 -27.83
C LEU A 83 40.81 35.76 -27.67
N TYR A 84 41.00 36.49 -28.75
CA TYR A 84 40.98 37.97 -28.80
C TYR A 84 39.65 38.49 -29.36
N SER A 85 39.22 37.93 -30.47
CA SER A 85 37.98 38.40 -31.10
C SER A 85 37.22 37.27 -31.81
N ILE A 86 35.93 37.49 -32.05
CA ILE A 86 35.05 36.65 -32.88
C ILE A 86 34.38 37.58 -33.89
N ASN A 87 34.54 37.30 -35.21
CA ASN A 87 34.00 38.14 -36.28
C ASN A 87 34.37 39.63 -36.10
N ASN A 88 35.62 39.93 -35.75
CA ASN A 88 36.18 41.26 -35.46
C ASN A 88 35.55 41.93 -34.21
N ALA A 89 34.68 41.28 -33.48
CA ALA A 89 34.14 41.76 -32.20
C ALA A 89 35.05 41.30 -31.05
N PRO A 90 35.64 42.21 -30.26
CA PRO A 90 36.59 41.86 -29.21
C PRO A 90 35.88 41.06 -28.11
N THR A 91 36.52 40.00 -27.60
CA THR A 91 36.03 39.16 -26.53
C THR A 91 36.90 39.32 -25.29
N LYS A 92 36.34 39.87 -24.20
CA LYS A 92 37.05 40.08 -22.94
C LYS A 92 36.73 39.01 -21.91
N ASN A 93 35.54 38.47 -22.00
CA ASN A 93 35.01 37.51 -21.03
C ASN A 93 34.11 36.45 -21.72
N LYS A 94 33.69 35.44 -20.97
CA LYS A 94 32.83 34.34 -21.46
C LYS A 94 31.47 34.84 -21.97
N ILE A 95 30.95 35.91 -21.38
CA ILE A 95 29.65 36.46 -21.74
C ILE A 95 29.70 37.05 -23.13
N ASP A 96 30.78 37.68 -23.50
CA ASP A 96 30.99 38.22 -24.85
C ASP A 96 30.98 37.10 -25.88
N VAL A 97 31.73 36.02 -25.63
CA VAL A 97 31.70 34.83 -26.51
C VAL A 97 30.29 34.31 -26.67
N SER A 98 29.58 34.12 -25.59
CA SER A 98 28.19 33.63 -25.62
C SER A 98 27.27 34.55 -26.39
N LYS A 99 27.33 35.86 -26.14
CA LYS A 99 26.54 36.88 -26.88
C LYS A 99 26.79 36.83 -28.39
N ILE A 100 28.07 36.76 -28.80
CA ILE A 100 28.46 36.76 -30.23
C ILE A 100 28.01 35.42 -30.87
N ILE A 101 28.32 34.28 -30.27
CA ILE A 101 27.92 32.96 -30.79
C ILE A 101 26.40 32.89 -30.97
N TRP A 102 25.64 33.41 -30.01
CA TRP A 102 24.17 33.41 -30.04
C TRP A 102 23.61 34.36 -31.12
N ALA A 103 24.21 35.53 -31.25
CA ALA A 103 23.81 36.49 -32.31
C ALA A 103 24.10 35.90 -33.69
N THR A 104 25.30 35.34 -33.89
CA THR A 104 25.74 34.76 -35.17
C THR A 104 24.95 33.47 -35.50
N GLY A 105 24.71 32.61 -34.50
CA GLY A 105 23.94 31.35 -34.68
C GLY A 105 22.50 31.56 -35.13
N ARG A 106 21.92 32.75 -34.96
CA ARG A 106 20.61 33.12 -35.49
C ARG A 106 20.59 33.56 -36.94
N SER A 107 21.73 33.98 -37.47
CA SER A 107 21.82 34.55 -38.82
C SER A 107 22.57 33.67 -39.82
N GLU A 108 23.82 33.29 -39.57
CA GLU A 108 24.68 32.67 -40.59
C GLU A 108 25.46 31.43 -40.11
N LEU A 109 25.48 31.11 -38.84
CA LEU A 109 26.24 30.02 -38.23
C LEU A 109 27.76 30.03 -38.43
N LYS A 110 28.32 30.89 -39.34
CA LYS A 110 29.75 30.98 -39.62
C LYS A 110 30.44 31.99 -38.72
N VAL A 111 31.55 31.56 -38.08
CA VAL A 111 32.36 32.42 -37.20
C VAL A 111 33.84 32.38 -37.61
N THR A 112 34.51 33.52 -37.46
CA THR A 112 35.95 33.61 -37.59
C THR A 112 36.52 34.05 -36.25
N TYR A 113 37.45 33.29 -35.74
CA TYR A 113 38.09 33.54 -34.44
C TYR A 113 39.49 34.14 -34.69
N GLU A 114 39.88 35.09 -33.85
CA GLU A 114 41.23 35.58 -33.74
C GLU A 114 41.88 35.04 -32.48
N ILE A 115 42.83 34.13 -32.63
CA ILE A 115 43.38 33.32 -31.54
C ILE A 115 44.90 33.49 -31.50
N ALA A 116 45.46 33.74 -30.33
CA ALA A 116 46.89 33.69 -30.09
C ALA A 116 47.30 32.29 -29.59
N ARG A 117 48.36 31.76 -30.24
CA ARG A 117 48.99 30.50 -29.86
C ARG A 117 50.47 30.60 -29.94
N GLY A 118 51.20 30.52 -28.83
CA GLY A 118 52.66 30.54 -28.80
C GLY A 118 53.29 31.80 -29.42
N GLY A 119 52.58 32.94 -29.43
CA GLY A 119 53.03 34.22 -30.01
C GLY A 119 52.57 34.45 -31.45
N GLU A 120 51.99 33.51 -32.14
CA GLU A 120 51.40 33.65 -33.47
C GLU A 120 49.86 33.86 -33.35
N ILE A 121 49.36 34.70 -34.29
CA ILE A 121 47.92 34.94 -34.39
C ILE A 121 47.37 34.11 -35.55
N ILE A 122 46.37 33.28 -35.28
CA ILE A 122 45.68 32.43 -36.25
C ILE A 122 44.21 32.82 -36.37
N PHE A 123 43.62 32.64 -37.55
CA PHE A 123 42.25 33.03 -37.89
C PHE A 123 41.41 31.82 -38.35
N PRO A 124 41.10 30.85 -37.48
CA PRO A 124 40.24 29.73 -37.86
C PRO A 124 38.83 30.22 -38.14
N SER A 125 38.27 29.83 -39.29
CA SER A 125 36.88 30.10 -39.68
C SER A 125 36.12 28.80 -39.81
N PHE A 126 35.00 28.70 -39.14
CA PHE A 126 34.18 27.50 -39.13
C PHE A 126 32.69 27.80 -38.91
N TYR A 127 31.86 26.81 -39.19
CA TYR A 127 30.43 26.88 -38.89
C TYR A 127 30.17 26.40 -37.48
N LEU A 128 29.34 27.14 -36.73
CA LEU A 128 28.85 26.72 -35.42
C LEU A 128 28.00 25.46 -35.58
N ARG A 129 28.07 24.60 -34.60
CA ARG A 129 27.26 23.40 -34.52
C ARG A 129 26.11 23.62 -33.59
N GLU A 130 25.00 22.92 -33.83
CA GLU A 130 23.89 22.86 -32.91
C GLU A 130 24.21 21.88 -31.74
N LYS A 131 24.05 22.34 -30.51
CA LYS A 131 24.26 21.51 -29.31
C LYS A 131 23.13 20.49 -29.19
N GLY A 132 23.49 19.23 -29.10
CA GLY A 132 22.51 18.14 -28.91
C GLY A 132 21.80 18.27 -27.57
N VAL A 133 20.56 17.77 -27.52
CA VAL A 133 19.77 17.74 -26.27
C VAL A 133 20.41 16.77 -25.30
N ASN A 134 20.59 17.19 -24.05
CA ASN A 134 21.09 16.29 -23.00
C ASN A 134 20.05 15.20 -22.70
N PRO A 135 20.34 13.90 -22.93
CA PRO A 135 19.40 12.82 -22.69
C PRO A 135 18.93 12.73 -21.24
N ILE A 136 19.76 13.14 -20.28
CA ILE A 136 19.42 13.15 -18.84
C ILE A 136 18.14 13.95 -18.59
N TYR A 137 17.93 15.06 -19.32
CA TYR A 137 16.73 15.87 -19.19
C TYR A 137 15.44 15.07 -19.37
N PHE A 138 15.36 14.19 -20.38
CA PHE A 138 14.15 13.41 -20.64
C PHE A 138 13.85 12.41 -19.51
N PHE A 139 14.89 11.86 -18.87
CA PHE A 139 14.72 10.99 -17.72
C PHE A 139 14.24 11.76 -16.50
N LEU A 140 14.77 12.93 -16.27
CA LEU A 140 14.34 13.81 -15.20
C LEU A 140 12.88 14.24 -15.42
N ALA A 141 12.51 14.62 -16.63
CA ALA A 141 11.14 14.96 -17.00
C ALA A 141 10.18 13.77 -16.78
N LEU A 142 10.59 12.54 -17.12
CA LEU A 142 9.81 11.33 -16.86
C LEU A 142 9.62 11.09 -15.35
N ILE A 143 10.66 11.30 -14.55
CA ILE A 143 10.60 11.22 -13.09
C ILE A 143 9.62 12.27 -12.54
N GLY A 144 9.72 13.50 -13.02
CA GLY A 144 8.80 14.56 -12.66
C GLY A 144 7.35 14.21 -12.98
N LEU A 145 7.08 13.71 -14.19
CA LEU A 145 5.75 13.30 -14.64
C LEU A 145 5.17 12.18 -13.77
N THR A 146 5.96 11.15 -13.49
CA THR A 146 5.51 10.03 -12.64
C THR A 146 5.22 10.48 -11.22
N THR A 147 6.03 11.38 -10.66
CA THR A 147 5.80 11.97 -9.34
C THR A 147 4.51 12.79 -9.29
N LEU A 148 4.23 13.54 -10.35
CA LEU A 148 3.00 14.32 -10.50
C LEU A 148 1.76 13.44 -10.46
N ILE A 149 1.78 12.34 -11.22
CA ILE A 149 0.69 11.35 -11.25
C ILE A 149 0.50 10.69 -9.88
N ILE A 150 1.59 10.30 -9.22
CA ILE A 150 1.56 9.71 -7.88
C ILE A 150 0.92 10.68 -6.87
N GLY A 151 1.36 11.94 -6.86
CA GLY A 151 0.81 12.97 -5.98
C GLY A 151 -0.70 13.16 -6.17
N LEU A 152 -1.15 13.22 -7.43
CA LEU A 152 -2.56 13.34 -7.78
C LEU A 152 -3.38 12.14 -7.30
N ILE A 153 -2.92 10.92 -7.57
CA ILE A 153 -3.61 9.69 -7.16
C ILE A 153 -3.76 9.65 -5.64
N ILE A 154 -2.70 9.91 -4.88
CA ILE A 154 -2.75 9.90 -3.41
C ILE A 154 -3.73 10.97 -2.88
N PHE A 155 -3.71 12.15 -3.47
CA PHE A 155 -4.63 13.21 -3.08
C PHE A 155 -6.10 12.84 -3.35
N LEU A 156 -6.42 12.32 -4.54
CA LEU A 156 -7.78 11.94 -4.93
C LEU A 156 -8.33 10.74 -4.17
N THR A 157 -7.47 9.77 -3.85
CA THR A 157 -7.88 8.54 -3.15
C THR A 157 -7.99 8.69 -1.64
N SER A 158 -7.51 9.81 -1.07
CA SER A 158 -7.62 10.04 0.37
C SER A 158 -9.08 10.30 0.78
N LYS A 159 -9.58 9.62 1.85
CA LYS A 159 -10.94 9.82 2.39
C LYS A 159 -11.12 11.22 3.02
N LYS A 160 -10.04 11.84 3.46
CA LYS A 160 -10.00 13.22 3.99
C LYS A 160 -8.92 14.02 3.26
N PRO A 161 -9.21 14.47 2.05
CA PRO A 161 -8.22 15.06 1.16
C PRO A 161 -7.64 16.39 1.64
N LEU A 162 -8.42 17.14 2.38
CA LEU A 162 -8.00 18.40 3.03
C LEU A 162 -7.34 18.15 4.39
N SER A 163 -7.15 16.88 4.82
CA SER A 163 -6.32 16.62 5.98
C SER A 163 -4.87 16.97 5.63
N MET A 164 -4.22 17.68 6.54
CA MET A 164 -2.91 18.30 6.33
C MET A 164 -1.85 17.39 5.66
N PRO A 165 -1.64 16.11 6.03
CA PRO A 165 -0.57 15.32 5.44
C PRO A 165 -0.70 15.08 3.94
N TYR A 166 -1.91 14.78 3.45
CA TYR A 166 -2.13 14.44 2.04
C TYR A 166 -2.03 15.67 1.13
N SER A 167 -2.57 16.81 1.57
CA SER A 167 -2.46 18.08 0.83
C SER A 167 -1.01 18.53 0.73
N TYR A 168 -0.25 18.49 1.82
CA TYR A 168 1.17 18.88 1.78
C TYR A 168 2.01 17.92 0.95
N PHE A 169 1.75 16.62 1.02
CA PHE A 169 2.41 15.66 0.14
C PHE A 169 2.13 15.95 -1.34
N TYR A 170 0.90 16.29 -1.68
CA TYR A 170 0.54 16.70 -3.03
C TYR A 170 1.33 17.95 -3.48
N PHE A 171 1.45 18.98 -2.64
CA PHE A 171 2.27 20.15 -2.95
C PHE A 171 3.75 19.82 -3.07
N VAL A 172 4.29 18.93 -2.24
CA VAL A 172 5.65 18.40 -2.39
C VAL A 172 5.85 17.74 -3.76
N CYS A 173 4.88 16.94 -4.21
CA CYS A 173 4.92 16.32 -5.54
C CYS A 173 4.83 17.34 -6.67
N LEU A 174 4.00 18.39 -6.55
CA LEU A 174 3.93 19.47 -7.55
C LEU A 174 5.26 20.21 -7.68
N CYS A 175 5.88 20.60 -6.56
CA CYS A 175 7.17 21.28 -6.57
C CYS A 175 8.28 20.38 -7.12
N PHE A 176 8.34 19.11 -6.68
CA PHE A 176 9.31 18.14 -7.17
C PHE A 176 9.17 17.92 -8.68
N SER A 177 7.95 17.78 -9.17
CA SER A 177 7.67 17.61 -10.59
C SER A 177 8.09 18.82 -11.40
N SER A 178 7.82 20.01 -10.89
CA SER A 178 8.13 21.27 -11.60
C SER A 178 9.62 21.42 -11.83
N PHE A 179 10.48 21.23 -10.82
CA PHE A 179 11.91 21.40 -11.01
C PHE A 179 12.59 20.27 -11.82
N TYR A 180 11.91 19.12 -12.00
CA TYR A 180 12.39 18.04 -12.88
C TYR A 180 11.91 18.18 -14.33
N ILE A 181 10.72 18.74 -14.54
CA ILE A 181 10.13 18.88 -15.88
C ILE A 181 10.65 20.13 -16.56
N PHE A 182 10.72 21.26 -15.81
CA PHE A 182 11.11 22.53 -16.41
C PHE A 182 12.62 22.71 -16.45
N SER A 183 13.08 23.22 -17.56
CA SER A 183 14.48 23.59 -17.76
C SER A 183 14.53 24.63 -18.84
N SER A 184 15.29 25.71 -18.63
CA SER A 184 15.52 26.74 -19.66
C SER A 184 16.03 26.11 -20.95
N THR A 185 15.45 26.50 -22.07
CA THR A 185 15.83 26.02 -23.40
C THR A 185 17.00 26.82 -23.97
N GLY A 186 17.16 28.04 -23.51
CA GLY A 186 18.11 29.00 -24.05
C GLY A 186 17.57 29.81 -25.25
N GLU A 187 16.30 29.68 -25.62
CA GLU A 187 15.68 30.47 -26.69
C GLU A 187 15.46 31.94 -26.30
N LEU A 188 15.56 32.27 -25.01
CA LEU A 188 15.46 33.62 -24.42
C LEU A 188 14.14 34.35 -24.75
N ASN A 189 13.08 33.59 -24.98
CA ASN A 189 11.76 34.16 -25.19
C ASN A 189 10.96 34.16 -23.87
N VAL A 190 9.71 34.67 -23.91
CA VAL A 190 8.82 34.75 -22.73
C VAL A 190 8.54 33.38 -22.15
N LEU A 191 8.35 32.36 -22.99
CA LEU A 191 8.10 30.97 -22.53
C LEU A 191 9.34 30.38 -21.84
N ASP A 192 10.53 30.64 -22.37
CA ASP A 192 11.78 30.20 -21.77
C ASP A 192 12.02 30.86 -20.40
N SER A 193 11.70 32.15 -20.28
CA SER A 193 11.68 32.84 -18.98
C SER A 193 10.70 32.24 -18.02
N LEU A 194 9.48 31.85 -18.47
CA LEU A 194 8.50 31.18 -17.64
C LEU A 194 9.02 29.82 -17.13
N PHE A 195 9.62 29.02 -18.01
CA PHE A 195 10.21 27.73 -17.62
C PHE A 195 11.33 27.89 -16.60
N PHE A 196 12.20 28.89 -16.81
CA PHE A 196 13.26 29.25 -15.86
C PHE A 196 12.70 29.58 -14.48
N TRP A 197 11.70 30.45 -14.40
CA TRP A 197 11.14 30.86 -13.11
C TRP A 197 10.35 29.74 -12.43
N LEU A 198 9.67 28.86 -13.18
CA LEU A 198 9.01 27.68 -12.63
C LEU A 198 10.04 26.70 -12.05
N ASP A 199 11.14 26.43 -12.76
CA ASP A 199 12.23 25.58 -12.27
C ASP A 199 12.85 26.15 -11.00
N LYS A 200 13.30 27.41 -11.01
CA LYS A 200 14.00 28.03 -9.88
C LYS A 200 13.12 28.21 -8.66
N SER A 201 11.87 28.61 -8.84
CA SER A 201 10.91 28.73 -7.75
C SER A 201 10.61 27.38 -7.11
N ALA A 202 10.39 26.34 -7.91
CA ALA A 202 10.13 24.99 -7.44
C ALA A 202 11.34 24.42 -6.70
N PHE A 203 12.56 24.61 -7.23
CA PHE A 203 13.81 24.15 -6.61
C PHE A 203 14.03 24.76 -5.22
N LEU A 204 13.80 26.08 -5.08
CA LEU A 204 13.98 26.78 -3.80
C LEU A 204 12.89 26.48 -2.77
N VAL A 205 11.64 26.29 -3.22
CA VAL A 205 10.50 26.02 -2.33
C VAL A 205 10.44 24.56 -1.89
N PHE A 206 10.94 23.63 -2.70
CA PHE A 206 10.87 22.20 -2.41
C PHE A 206 11.51 21.79 -1.06
N PRO A 207 12.76 22.15 -0.72
CA PRO A 207 13.41 21.71 0.51
C PRO A 207 12.69 22.16 1.79
N PRO A 208 12.30 23.43 1.98
CA PRO A 208 11.54 23.85 3.15
C PRO A 208 10.13 23.25 3.20
N LEU A 209 9.49 23.01 2.04
CA LEU A 209 8.20 22.34 1.97
C LEU A 209 8.31 20.87 2.41
N LEU A 210 9.37 20.18 1.99
CA LEU A 210 9.69 18.82 2.41
C LEU A 210 9.96 18.76 3.92
N LEU A 211 10.74 19.68 4.46
CA LEU A 211 11.00 19.80 5.89
C LEU A 211 9.69 20.03 6.66
N TYR A 212 8.87 20.96 6.21
CA TYR A 212 7.58 21.25 6.84
C TYR A 212 6.64 20.03 6.83
N PHE A 213 6.61 19.28 5.73
CA PHE A 213 5.85 18.03 5.67
C PHE A 213 6.26 17.07 6.80
N PHE A 214 7.56 16.88 7.07
CA PHE A 214 8.03 15.97 8.14
C PHE A 214 7.90 16.53 9.55
N LEU A 215 7.74 17.82 9.73
CA LEU A 215 7.38 18.39 11.01
C LEU A 215 5.92 18.13 11.38
N ILE A 216 5.06 17.84 10.40
CA ILE A 216 3.64 17.52 10.58
C ILE A 216 3.39 16.01 10.58
N PHE A 217 4.06 15.28 9.68
CA PHE A 217 3.90 13.84 9.48
C PHE A 217 5.10 13.08 10.05
N PRO A 218 4.90 11.96 10.73
CA PRO A 218 3.63 11.29 11.06
C PRO A 218 2.98 11.80 12.36
N ARG A 219 3.70 12.55 13.17
CA ARG A 219 3.20 13.22 14.39
C ARG A 219 3.68 14.66 14.40
N ARG A 220 2.77 15.58 14.60
CA ARG A 220 3.09 16.99 14.73
C ARG A 220 4.07 17.22 15.87
N GLN A 221 5.26 17.74 15.58
CA GLN A 221 6.29 18.04 16.56
C GLN A 221 5.81 19.16 17.52
N LYS A 222 6.06 18.97 18.82
CA LYS A 222 5.60 19.92 19.87
C LYS A 222 6.09 21.35 19.67
N PHE A 223 7.25 21.55 19.04
CA PHE A 223 7.87 22.85 18.79
C PHE A 223 7.02 23.77 17.88
N PHE A 224 6.21 23.18 16.99
CA PHE A 224 5.38 23.90 16.00
C PHE A 224 3.89 23.87 16.36
N LYS A 225 3.56 23.75 17.66
CA LYS A 225 2.16 23.65 18.10
C LYS A 225 1.34 24.90 17.85
N ASN A 226 1.98 26.06 17.71
CA ASN A 226 1.27 27.33 17.51
C ASN A 226 1.96 28.24 16.50
N LYS A 227 1.18 28.71 15.53
CA LYS A 227 1.29 29.91 14.69
C LYS A 227 1.83 29.71 13.28
N ILE A 228 1.08 30.29 12.36
CA ILE A 228 1.42 30.60 10.96
C ILE A 228 2.83 31.23 10.86
N SER A 229 3.27 32.02 11.86
CA SER A 229 4.59 32.65 11.92
C SER A 229 5.78 31.66 11.95
N SER A 230 5.61 30.50 12.57
CA SER A 230 6.69 29.47 12.58
C SER A 230 6.82 28.75 11.25
N ILE A 231 5.74 28.70 10.47
CA ILE A 231 5.75 28.10 9.12
C ILE A 231 6.39 29.06 8.15
N SER A 232 6.01 30.33 8.17
CA SER A 232 6.59 31.34 7.26
C SER A 232 8.09 31.48 7.47
N MET A 233 8.60 31.34 8.69
CA MET A 233 10.03 31.38 8.99
C MET A 233 10.86 30.34 8.22
N LEU A 234 10.30 29.16 7.94
CA LEU A 234 10.99 28.13 7.16
C LEU A 234 11.20 28.55 5.70
N PHE A 235 10.31 29.37 5.16
CA PHE A 235 10.37 29.82 3.78
C PHE A 235 11.15 31.12 3.58
N ILE A 236 11.59 31.81 4.65
CA ILE A 236 12.38 33.03 4.55
C ILE A 236 13.66 32.84 3.71
N PRO A 237 14.48 31.79 3.95
CA PRO A 237 15.70 31.60 3.13
C PRO A 237 15.40 31.39 1.64
N ALA A 238 14.38 30.59 1.33
CA ALA A 238 13.95 30.37 -0.06
C ALA A 238 13.46 31.66 -0.73
N SER A 239 12.67 32.45 0.01
CA SER A 239 12.15 33.74 -0.47
C SER A 239 13.27 34.77 -0.67
N ALA A 240 14.25 34.81 0.23
CA ALA A 240 15.41 35.67 0.10
C ALA A 240 16.25 35.32 -1.13
N LEU A 241 16.54 34.04 -1.35
CA LEU A 241 17.25 33.54 -2.53
C LEU A 241 16.48 33.81 -3.83
N LEU A 242 15.17 33.65 -3.81
CA LEU A 242 14.35 33.97 -4.97
C LEU A 242 14.35 35.47 -5.26
N LEU A 243 14.28 36.30 -4.23
CA LEU A 243 14.36 37.75 -4.35
C LEU A 243 15.71 38.18 -4.93
N THR A 244 16.84 37.64 -4.45
CA THR A 244 18.16 37.93 -5.02
C THR A 244 18.23 37.58 -6.49
N LYS A 245 17.65 36.46 -6.94
CA LYS A 245 17.57 36.11 -8.37
C LYS A 245 16.73 37.09 -9.17
N ILE A 246 15.57 37.50 -8.64
CA ILE A 246 14.74 38.51 -9.30
C ILE A 246 15.52 39.82 -9.43
N LEU A 247 16.19 40.27 -8.39
CA LEU A 247 16.98 41.50 -8.40
C LEU A 247 18.11 41.42 -9.45
N LEU A 248 18.83 40.29 -9.54
CA LEU A 248 19.89 40.07 -10.52
C LEU A 248 19.40 40.10 -11.98
N HIS A 249 18.13 39.79 -12.24
CA HIS A 249 17.51 39.86 -13.57
C HIS A 249 16.92 41.23 -13.90
N LEU A 250 16.78 42.11 -12.91
CA LEU A 250 16.31 43.48 -13.15
C LEU A 250 17.41 44.35 -13.78
N PRO A 251 17.04 45.33 -14.58
CA PRO A 251 18.00 46.24 -15.24
C PRO A 251 18.80 47.11 -14.28
N LEU A 252 18.59 46.99 -12.97
CA LEU A 252 19.30 47.76 -11.93
C LEU A 252 20.82 47.52 -11.92
N PHE A 253 21.26 46.34 -12.41
CA PHE A 253 22.69 45.96 -12.44
C PHE A 253 23.35 46.09 -13.79
N LYS A 254 22.69 46.75 -14.77
CA LYS A 254 23.25 46.98 -16.12
C LYS A 254 24.58 47.78 -16.13
N ASN A 255 24.83 48.54 -15.07
CA ASN A 255 26.06 49.38 -14.97
C ASN A 255 27.20 48.65 -14.24
N LEU A 256 26.99 47.40 -13.75
CA LEU A 256 28.06 46.59 -13.17
C LEU A 256 28.89 45.93 -14.27
N SER A 257 30.17 45.67 -13.96
CA SER A 257 31.02 44.88 -14.87
C SER A 257 30.45 43.48 -15.08
N ASP A 258 30.56 42.97 -16.30
CA ASP A 258 30.07 41.63 -16.65
C ASP A 258 30.65 40.53 -15.72
N ASP A 259 31.91 40.70 -15.27
CA ASP A 259 32.57 39.78 -14.32
C ASP A 259 31.93 39.75 -12.97
N LEU A 260 31.52 40.92 -12.43
CA LEU A 260 30.85 41.00 -11.15
C LEU A 260 29.45 40.34 -11.22
N VAL A 261 28.73 40.58 -12.32
CA VAL A 261 27.43 39.97 -12.57
C VAL A 261 27.57 38.43 -12.63
N LEU A 262 28.62 37.93 -13.33
CA LEU A 262 28.87 36.49 -13.40
C LEU A 262 29.22 35.91 -12.04
N GLN A 263 30.04 36.57 -11.23
CA GLN A 263 30.37 36.14 -9.88
C GLN A 263 29.12 36.11 -8.98
N LEU A 264 28.23 37.09 -9.08
CA LEU A 264 26.97 37.13 -8.33
C LEU A 264 26.07 35.98 -8.74
N HIS A 265 25.93 35.69 -10.02
CA HIS A 265 25.15 34.53 -10.50
C HIS A 265 25.73 33.20 -10.00
N ARG A 266 27.04 32.98 -10.10
CA ARG A 266 27.72 31.78 -9.58
C ARG A 266 27.54 31.64 -8.06
N THR A 267 27.65 32.73 -7.32
CA THR A 267 27.46 32.74 -5.88
C THR A 267 25.98 32.39 -5.52
N SER A 268 25.04 32.96 -6.27
CA SER A 268 23.60 32.64 -6.12
C SER A 268 23.32 31.15 -6.36
N GLU A 269 23.91 30.55 -7.40
CA GLU A 269 23.75 29.11 -7.68
C GLU A 269 24.36 28.23 -6.58
N LYS A 270 25.51 28.61 -6.04
CA LYS A 270 26.10 27.92 -4.88
C LYS A 270 25.19 28.01 -3.66
N LEU A 271 24.63 29.18 -3.38
CA LEU A 271 23.70 29.36 -2.26
C LEU A 271 22.42 28.53 -2.42
N ASP A 272 21.88 28.39 -3.64
CA ASP A 272 20.74 27.53 -3.93
C ASP A 272 21.03 26.06 -3.59
N LEU A 273 22.17 25.55 -4.03
CA LEU A 273 22.59 24.17 -3.74
C LEU A 273 22.88 23.95 -2.24
N LEU A 274 23.48 24.96 -1.60
CA LEU A 274 23.69 24.93 -0.14
C LEU A 274 22.36 24.90 0.62
N HIS A 275 21.41 25.74 0.20
CA HIS A 275 20.04 25.74 0.74
C HIS A 275 19.39 24.37 0.58
N PHE A 276 19.44 23.77 -0.60
CA PHE A 276 18.91 22.43 -0.87
C PHE A 276 19.57 21.37 0.06
N ALA A 277 20.90 21.36 0.14
CA ALA A 277 21.64 20.40 0.96
C ALA A 277 21.31 20.53 2.46
N LEU A 278 21.34 21.76 3.00
CA LEU A 278 21.08 22.02 4.42
C LEU A 278 19.66 21.59 4.83
N PHE A 279 18.63 22.02 4.11
CA PHE A 279 17.25 21.66 4.44
C PHE A 279 17.00 20.17 4.27
N SER A 280 17.60 19.54 3.28
CA SER A 280 17.48 18.09 3.05
C SER A 280 18.16 17.28 4.15
N ILE A 281 19.35 17.69 4.62
CA ILE A 281 20.05 17.06 5.74
C ILE A 281 19.26 17.26 7.05
N ILE A 282 18.76 18.45 7.33
CA ILE A 282 17.92 18.73 8.50
C ILE A 282 16.68 17.83 8.47
N THR A 283 16.05 17.71 7.32
CA THR A 283 14.89 16.81 7.14
C THR A 283 15.24 15.37 7.47
N LEU A 284 16.35 14.87 6.95
CA LEU A 284 16.83 13.51 7.23
C LEU A 284 17.10 13.29 8.73
N VAL A 285 17.72 14.25 9.40
CA VAL A 285 17.99 14.20 10.86
C VAL A 285 16.70 14.14 11.66
N ILE A 286 15.70 14.96 11.31
CA ILE A 286 14.39 14.98 12.01
C ILE A 286 13.67 13.65 11.85
N ILE A 287 13.71 13.04 10.66
CA ILE A 287 13.09 11.74 10.43
C ILE A 287 13.82 10.64 11.20
N LEU A 288 15.15 10.66 11.21
CA LEU A 288 15.96 9.74 12.00
C LEU A 288 15.62 9.86 13.50
N GLN A 289 15.56 11.07 14.05
CA GLN A 289 15.15 11.29 15.45
C GLN A 289 13.73 10.76 15.73
N SER A 290 12.82 10.95 14.78
CA SER A 290 11.43 10.45 14.89
C SER A 290 11.38 8.91 14.85
N MET A 291 12.33 8.26 14.18
CA MET A 291 12.44 6.80 14.10
C MET A 291 12.95 6.19 15.44
N PHE A 292 13.77 6.91 16.20
CA PHE A 292 14.32 6.44 17.48
C PHE A 292 13.36 6.62 18.66
N LYS A 293 12.33 7.45 18.55
CA LYS A 293 11.31 7.62 19.60
C LYS A 293 10.31 6.46 19.57
N PRO A 294 10.18 5.64 20.65
CA PRO A 294 9.35 4.44 20.62
C PRO A 294 7.87 4.80 20.80
N SER A 295 7.12 4.92 19.73
CA SER A 295 5.68 5.12 19.89
C SER A 295 4.78 4.21 19.03
N ASN A 296 5.30 3.60 17.97
CA ASN A 296 4.51 2.65 17.18
C ASN A 296 5.41 1.89 16.20
N ILE A 297 5.36 0.55 16.21
CA ILE A 297 6.19 -0.32 15.36
C ILE A 297 5.88 -0.12 13.88
N LEU A 298 4.61 0.11 13.53
CA LEU A 298 4.19 0.36 12.14
C LEU A 298 4.80 1.65 11.62
N LEU A 299 4.69 2.72 12.42
CA LEU A 299 5.27 4.01 12.12
C LEU A 299 6.78 3.94 11.90
N LYS A 300 7.47 3.15 12.73
CA LYS A 300 8.91 2.90 12.60
C LYS A 300 9.26 2.24 11.27
N LYS A 301 8.44 1.29 10.80
CA LYS A 301 8.63 0.66 9.48
C LYS A 301 8.38 1.64 8.33
N GLN A 302 7.36 2.48 8.41
CA GLN A 302 7.08 3.52 7.42
C GLN A 302 8.22 4.52 7.32
N LEU A 303 8.69 5.06 8.46
CA LEU A 303 9.81 5.99 8.52
C LEU A 303 11.11 5.38 7.98
N LYS A 304 11.36 4.08 8.21
CA LYS A 304 12.53 3.38 7.67
C LYS A 304 12.63 3.45 6.15
N TRP A 305 11.52 3.26 5.44
CA TRP A 305 11.49 3.38 3.98
C TRP A 305 11.75 4.81 3.51
N ILE A 306 11.17 5.79 4.19
CA ILE A 306 11.41 7.20 3.91
C ILE A 306 12.87 7.58 4.12
N VAL A 307 13.49 7.11 5.21
CA VAL A 307 14.93 7.33 5.47
C VAL A 307 15.80 6.74 4.36
N TYR A 308 15.47 5.55 3.87
CA TYR A 308 16.21 4.95 2.76
C TYR A 308 16.05 5.76 1.47
N GLY A 309 14.82 6.20 1.13
CA GLY A 309 14.59 7.00 -0.06
C GLY A 309 15.29 8.35 -0.01
N LEU A 310 15.19 9.07 1.11
CA LEU A 310 15.88 10.34 1.32
C LEU A 310 17.40 10.16 1.35
N GLY A 311 17.89 9.19 2.12
CA GLY A 311 19.32 8.94 2.26
C GLY A 311 19.96 8.59 0.91
N LEU A 312 19.41 7.63 0.19
CA LEU A 312 19.91 7.23 -1.13
C LEU A 312 19.71 8.31 -2.21
N GLY A 313 18.68 9.13 -2.11
CA GLY A 313 18.43 10.21 -3.05
C GLY A 313 19.30 11.44 -2.80
N ILE A 314 19.53 11.83 -1.56
CA ILE A 314 20.17 13.10 -1.19
C ILE A 314 21.68 12.93 -0.96
N ILE A 315 22.12 11.90 -0.23
CA ILE A 315 23.52 11.75 0.17
C ILE A 315 24.47 11.64 -1.03
N PRO A 316 24.22 10.76 -2.02
CA PRO A 316 25.09 10.67 -3.19
C PRO A 316 25.14 11.97 -3.99
N PHE A 317 24.01 12.62 -4.19
CA PHE A 317 23.96 13.90 -4.89
C PHE A 317 24.73 14.99 -4.15
N THR A 318 24.60 15.05 -2.83
CA THR A 318 25.33 16.02 -2.01
C THR A 318 26.84 15.77 -2.05
N LEU A 319 27.29 14.51 -1.89
CA LEU A 319 28.69 14.14 -1.83
C LEU A 319 29.41 14.28 -3.17
N PHE A 320 28.78 13.81 -4.26
CA PHE A 320 29.44 13.72 -5.55
C PHE A 320 29.18 14.91 -6.47
N TYR A 321 28.09 15.65 -6.26
CA TYR A 321 27.76 16.81 -7.09
C TYR A 321 27.89 18.13 -6.33
N ILE A 322 27.17 18.31 -5.20
CA ILE A 322 27.12 19.60 -4.50
C ILE A 322 28.47 19.97 -3.90
N ILE A 323 29.11 19.08 -3.15
CA ILE A 323 30.39 19.39 -2.49
C ILE A 323 31.50 19.72 -3.50
N PRO A 324 31.75 18.93 -4.55
CA PRO A 324 32.74 19.30 -5.59
C PRO A 324 32.41 20.64 -6.25
N PHE A 325 31.15 20.91 -6.57
CA PHE A 325 30.74 22.18 -7.15
C PHE A 325 31.00 23.38 -6.22
N MET A 326 30.72 23.23 -4.94
CA MET A 326 31.02 24.25 -3.91
C MET A 326 32.53 24.53 -3.81
N LEU A 327 33.36 23.50 -3.99
CA LEU A 327 34.83 23.62 -4.00
C LEU A 327 35.38 24.16 -5.33
N GLY A 328 34.53 24.60 -6.25
CA GLY A 328 34.92 25.13 -7.55
C GLY A 328 35.34 24.06 -8.58
N ARG A 329 35.10 22.76 -8.30
CA ARG A 329 35.38 21.69 -9.26
C ARG A 329 34.17 21.47 -10.16
N VAL A 330 34.36 21.21 -11.43
CA VAL A 330 33.30 20.82 -12.36
C VAL A 330 32.88 19.37 -12.01
N PRO A 331 31.61 19.10 -11.65
CA PRO A 331 31.16 17.76 -11.39
C PRO A 331 31.32 16.86 -12.62
N SER A 332 31.75 15.63 -12.41
CA SER A 332 31.84 14.66 -13.50
C SER A 332 30.44 14.25 -14.02
N ARG A 333 30.37 13.77 -15.27
CA ARG A 333 29.10 13.23 -15.83
C ARG A 333 28.49 12.11 -14.96
N ALA A 334 29.33 11.30 -14.30
CA ALA A 334 28.86 10.28 -13.36
C ALA A 334 28.24 10.92 -12.09
N ALA A 335 28.75 12.07 -11.65
CA ALA A 335 28.15 12.81 -10.54
C ALA A 335 26.77 13.39 -10.89
N GLU A 336 26.55 13.84 -12.13
CA GLU A 336 25.25 14.29 -12.61
C GLU A 336 24.20 13.17 -12.56
N LEU A 337 24.58 11.90 -12.84
CA LEU A 337 23.68 10.75 -12.76
C LEU A 337 23.14 10.51 -11.35
N THR A 338 23.81 10.99 -10.30
CA THR A 338 23.31 10.85 -8.91
C THR A 338 21.98 11.55 -8.68
N VAL A 339 21.63 12.55 -9.49
CA VAL A 339 20.32 13.24 -9.46
C VAL A 339 19.16 12.24 -9.71
N ILE A 340 19.39 11.23 -10.54
CA ILE A 340 18.38 10.23 -10.87
C ILE A 340 17.94 9.45 -9.62
N LEU A 341 18.82 9.24 -8.63
CA LEU A 341 18.51 8.58 -7.39
C LEU A 341 17.45 9.32 -6.55
N GLN A 342 17.24 10.61 -6.81
CA GLN A 342 16.19 11.39 -6.13
C GLN A 342 14.77 10.89 -6.44
N VAL A 343 14.56 10.10 -7.49
CA VAL A 343 13.29 9.42 -7.77
C VAL A 343 12.86 8.52 -6.61
N LEU A 344 13.80 8.00 -5.82
CA LEU A 344 13.50 7.19 -4.65
C LEU A 344 12.72 7.96 -3.57
N ILE A 345 12.84 9.30 -3.54
CA ILE A 345 12.15 10.15 -2.58
C ILE A 345 10.62 10.02 -2.74
N PRO A 346 9.99 10.44 -3.86
CA PRO A 346 8.55 10.35 -4.00
C PRO A 346 8.03 8.90 -3.98
N LEU A 347 8.82 7.93 -4.45
CA LEU A 347 8.45 6.52 -4.45
C LEU A 347 8.33 5.95 -3.02
N THR A 348 9.34 6.18 -2.19
CA THR A 348 9.34 5.66 -0.81
C THR A 348 8.30 6.37 0.06
N PHE A 349 8.03 7.65 -0.21
CA PHE A 349 6.97 8.39 0.45
C PHE A 349 5.59 7.85 0.09
N SER A 350 5.35 7.66 -1.20
CA SER A 350 4.11 7.08 -1.71
C SER A 350 3.82 5.72 -1.07
N TYR A 351 4.83 4.87 -1.00
CA TYR A 351 4.74 3.57 -0.34
C TYR A 351 4.41 3.71 1.15
N SER A 352 5.09 4.64 1.85
CA SER A 352 4.89 4.85 3.28
C SER A 352 3.49 5.38 3.62
N ILE A 353 2.96 6.31 2.83
CA ILE A 353 1.66 6.94 3.05
C ILE A 353 0.50 6.00 2.67
N SER A 354 0.66 5.22 1.59
CA SER A 354 -0.42 4.39 1.02
C SER A 354 -0.71 3.11 1.81
N ARG A 355 0.19 2.66 2.68
CA ARG A 355 0.14 1.35 3.33
C ARG A 355 -1.08 1.12 4.23
N GLU A 356 -1.80 2.15 4.63
CA GLU A 356 -2.93 2.01 5.54
C GLU A 356 -4.28 1.71 4.87
N ARG A 357 -4.45 1.90 3.53
CA ARG A 357 -5.81 1.93 2.97
C ARG A 357 -6.05 1.41 1.54
N LEU A 358 -5.03 1.02 0.75
CA LEU A 358 -5.26 0.75 -0.69
C LEU A 358 -4.43 -0.43 -1.22
N MET A 359 -4.97 -1.63 -1.16
CA MET A 359 -4.40 -2.83 -1.78
C MET A 359 -4.16 -2.67 -3.30
N GLU A 360 -5.08 -2.01 -4.00
CA GLU A 360 -4.95 -1.72 -5.44
C GLU A 360 -3.82 -0.75 -5.74
N PHE A 361 -3.57 0.20 -4.83
CA PHE A 361 -2.53 1.21 -4.97
C PHE A 361 -1.11 0.63 -4.78
N GLU A 362 -0.92 -0.36 -3.92
CA GLU A 362 0.35 -1.07 -3.75
C GLU A 362 0.77 -1.76 -5.06
N LEU A 363 -0.18 -2.34 -5.78
CA LEU A 363 0.04 -2.96 -7.09
C LEU A 363 0.42 -1.91 -8.16
N LEU A 364 -0.24 -0.74 -8.15
CA LEU A 364 0.06 0.38 -9.06
C LEU A 364 1.45 0.97 -8.80
N LEU A 365 1.79 1.21 -7.52
CA LEU A 365 3.12 1.69 -7.13
C LEU A 365 4.22 0.71 -7.52
N LYS A 366 4.00 -0.59 -7.32
CA LYS A 366 4.93 -1.63 -7.73
C LYS A 366 5.16 -1.60 -9.24
N LYS A 367 4.09 -1.51 -10.04
CA LYS A 367 4.20 -1.40 -11.50
C LYS A 367 4.96 -0.14 -11.91
N ALA A 368 4.67 1.01 -11.28
CA ALA A 368 5.36 2.26 -11.51
C ALA A 368 6.84 2.17 -11.13
N PHE A 369 7.16 1.58 -9.97
CA PHE A 369 8.54 1.39 -9.52
C PHE A 369 9.35 0.52 -10.48
N VAL A 370 8.80 -0.62 -10.91
CA VAL A 370 9.44 -1.50 -11.89
C VAL A 370 9.68 -0.76 -13.21
N LEU A 371 8.68 -0.01 -13.68
CA LEU A 371 8.76 0.73 -14.93
C LEU A 371 9.84 1.83 -14.87
N ILE A 372 9.85 2.63 -13.80
CA ILE A 372 10.84 3.69 -13.60
C ILE A 372 12.25 3.10 -13.50
N LEU A 373 12.45 2.06 -12.67
CA LEU A 373 13.77 1.46 -12.49
C LEU A 373 14.29 0.83 -13.77
N SER A 374 13.42 0.16 -14.53
CA SER A 374 13.77 -0.39 -15.84
C SER A 374 14.14 0.70 -16.84
N SER A 375 13.41 1.82 -16.85
CA SER A 375 13.68 2.96 -17.71
C SER A 375 14.99 3.66 -17.35
N VAL A 376 15.29 3.80 -16.06
CA VAL A 376 16.56 4.40 -15.57
C VAL A 376 17.75 3.56 -15.99
N VAL A 377 17.67 2.23 -15.86
CA VAL A 377 18.76 1.34 -16.29
C VAL A 377 18.96 1.41 -17.81
N LEU A 378 17.88 1.37 -18.59
CA LEU A 378 17.94 1.54 -20.04
C LEU A 378 18.59 2.87 -20.45
N ALA A 379 18.23 3.93 -19.73
CA ALA A 379 18.81 5.25 -19.91
C ALA A 379 20.31 5.28 -19.64
N ALA A 380 20.71 4.66 -18.53
CA ALA A 380 22.13 4.57 -18.18
C ALA A 380 22.92 3.78 -19.25
N VAL A 381 22.36 2.65 -19.71
CA VAL A 381 22.96 1.84 -20.80
C VAL A 381 23.08 2.64 -22.09
N TYR A 382 22.01 3.34 -22.51
CA TYR A 382 22.04 4.22 -23.68
C TYR A 382 23.07 5.33 -23.53
N PHE A 383 23.14 5.97 -22.37
CA PHE A 383 24.10 7.04 -22.09
C PHE A 383 25.55 6.53 -22.16
N ILE A 384 25.84 5.38 -21.55
CA ILE A 384 27.16 4.75 -21.61
C ILE A 384 27.50 4.38 -23.05
N ALA A 385 26.58 3.76 -23.79
CA ALA A 385 26.80 3.39 -25.19
C ALA A 385 27.05 4.61 -26.08
N SER A 386 26.26 5.69 -25.90
CA SER A 386 26.41 6.93 -26.66
C SER A 386 27.70 7.68 -26.32
N SER A 387 28.20 7.55 -25.09
CA SER A 387 29.47 8.19 -24.66
C SER A 387 30.70 7.51 -25.24
N GLN A 388 30.61 6.25 -25.61
CA GLN A 388 31.71 5.47 -26.24
C GLN A 388 31.74 5.63 -27.76
N THR A 389 30.64 6.04 -28.39
CA THR A 389 30.60 6.25 -29.84
C THR A 389 31.07 7.66 -30.17
N LYS A 390 32.25 7.74 -30.78
CA LYS A 390 32.81 9.01 -31.37
C LYS A 390 32.11 9.33 -32.70
N VAL A 391 30.78 9.34 -32.74
CA VAL A 391 30.02 9.59 -33.98
C VAL A 391 30.02 11.10 -34.26
N SER A 392 30.55 11.51 -35.41
CA SER A 392 30.45 12.89 -35.91
C SER A 392 28.99 13.21 -36.24
N VAL A 393 28.55 14.42 -35.89
CA VAL A 393 27.17 14.87 -36.12
C VAL A 393 26.82 15.03 -37.60
N GLU A 394 27.81 15.05 -38.48
CA GLU A 394 27.63 15.12 -39.94
C GLU A 394 27.03 13.86 -40.56
N ASP A 395 27.19 12.71 -39.93
CA ASP A 395 26.60 11.44 -40.36
C ASP A 395 25.17 11.28 -39.87
N ARG A 396 24.19 11.95 -40.48
CA ARG A 396 22.76 11.78 -40.23
C ARG A 396 22.35 10.30 -40.26
N LEU A 397 22.98 9.49 -41.09
CA LEU A 397 22.74 8.06 -41.21
C LEU A 397 23.14 7.30 -39.95
N ASN A 398 24.30 7.65 -39.36
CA ASN A 398 24.78 7.01 -38.12
C ASN A 398 23.94 7.39 -36.91
N TYR A 399 23.35 8.57 -36.83
CA TYR A 399 22.38 8.94 -35.82
C TYR A 399 21.05 8.20 -35.96
N LEU A 400 20.58 8.02 -37.19
CA LEU A 400 19.38 7.21 -37.47
C LEU A 400 19.62 5.75 -37.08
N ILE A 401 20.78 5.18 -37.44
CA ILE A 401 21.16 3.82 -37.06
C ILE A 401 21.28 3.68 -35.53
N LEU A 402 21.95 4.62 -34.86
CA LEU A 402 22.06 4.65 -33.39
C LEU A 402 20.68 4.77 -32.72
N GLY A 403 19.78 5.60 -33.25
CA GLY A 403 18.42 5.75 -32.80
C GLY A 403 17.61 4.47 -32.96
N ILE A 404 17.68 3.83 -34.11
CA ILE A 404 17.04 2.54 -34.39
C ILE A 404 17.62 1.45 -33.47
N LEU A 405 18.95 1.40 -33.32
CA LEU A 405 19.63 0.45 -32.44
C LEU A 405 19.25 0.65 -30.98
N ALA A 406 19.09 1.89 -30.52
CA ALA A 406 18.59 2.23 -29.18
C ALA A 406 17.14 1.79 -28.97
N ILE A 407 16.27 1.94 -29.98
CA ILE A 407 14.88 1.48 -29.94
C ILE A 407 14.85 -0.06 -29.89
N ILE A 408 15.62 -0.74 -30.70
CA ILE A 408 15.72 -2.21 -30.72
C ILE A 408 16.29 -2.71 -29.38
N LEU A 409 17.36 -2.10 -28.88
CA LEU A 409 17.97 -2.44 -27.59
C LEU A 409 16.97 -2.17 -26.44
N GLY A 410 16.23 -1.08 -26.49
CA GLY A 410 15.17 -0.77 -25.57
C GLY A 410 14.05 -1.82 -25.61
N ALA A 411 13.58 -2.15 -26.79
CA ALA A 411 12.51 -3.13 -26.98
C ALA A 411 12.93 -4.55 -26.52
N THR A 412 14.19 -4.91 -26.71
CA THR A 412 14.73 -6.23 -26.33
C THR A 412 15.15 -6.33 -24.86
N LEU A 413 15.76 -5.29 -24.30
CA LEU A 413 16.24 -5.29 -22.91
C LEU A 413 15.15 -4.92 -21.89
N PHE A 414 14.16 -4.12 -22.27
CA PHE A 414 13.12 -3.69 -21.33
C PHE A 414 12.30 -4.85 -20.74
N PRO A 415 11.82 -5.84 -21.51
CA PRO A 415 11.07 -6.98 -20.98
C PRO A 415 11.86 -7.82 -19.97
N PRO A 416 13.13 -8.22 -20.21
CA PRO A 416 13.90 -8.97 -19.23
C PRO A 416 14.25 -8.14 -17.99
N LEU A 417 14.61 -6.86 -18.14
CA LEU A 417 14.83 -5.95 -17.01
C LEU A 417 13.58 -5.78 -16.16
N LYS A 418 12.43 -5.57 -16.81
CA LYS A 418 11.13 -5.50 -16.13
C LYS A 418 10.86 -6.78 -15.34
N LYS A 419 11.08 -7.97 -15.94
CA LYS A 419 10.92 -9.26 -15.25
C LYS A 419 11.90 -9.42 -14.08
N LEU A 420 13.15 -9.00 -14.26
CA LEU A 420 14.18 -9.05 -13.22
C LEU A 420 13.78 -8.20 -12.02
N PHE A 421 13.46 -6.91 -12.23
CA PHE A 421 13.04 -6.03 -11.16
C PHE A 421 11.73 -6.44 -10.52
N GLN A 422 10.80 -6.95 -11.30
CA GLN A 422 9.57 -7.52 -10.77
C GLN A 422 9.86 -8.72 -9.86
N SER A 423 10.75 -9.61 -10.28
CA SER A 423 11.16 -10.78 -9.48
C SER A 423 11.90 -10.37 -8.19
N ILE A 424 12.80 -9.38 -8.27
CA ILE A 424 13.51 -8.84 -7.09
C ILE A 424 12.52 -8.22 -6.11
N LEU A 425 11.60 -7.40 -6.60
CA LEU A 425 10.56 -6.79 -5.79
C LEU A 425 9.59 -7.84 -5.23
N ASP A 426 9.19 -8.81 -6.01
CA ASP A 426 8.35 -9.92 -5.55
C ASP A 426 9.06 -10.73 -4.45
N ARG A 427 10.36 -10.99 -4.58
CA ARG A 427 11.14 -11.64 -3.51
C ARG A 427 11.30 -10.75 -2.29
N ALA A 428 11.54 -9.46 -2.46
CA ALA A 428 11.73 -8.52 -1.36
C ALA A 428 10.41 -8.27 -0.59
N PHE A 429 9.30 -8.15 -1.31
CA PHE A 429 7.99 -7.79 -0.76
C PHE A 429 7.07 -8.99 -0.53
N TYR A 430 7.16 -10.07 -1.36
CA TYR A 430 6.20 -11.17 -1.41
C TYR A 430 6.80 -12.55 -1.11
N LYS A 431 7.91 -12.65 -0.40
CA LYS A 431 8.51 -13.95 -0.01
C LYS A 431 7.53 -14.95 0.61
N ARG A 432 6.35 -14.50 1.05
CA ARG A 432 5.31 -15.27 1.73
C ARG A 432 4.07 -15.58 0.86
N SER A 433 3.72 -14.78 -0.15
CA SER A 433 2.44 -14.86 -0.87
C SER A 433 2.21 -16.19 -1.61
N TYR A 434 3.23 -16.79 -2.19
CA TYR A 434 3.10 -18.10 -2.86
C TYR A 434 2.82 -19.25 -1.88
N LYS A 435 3.42 -19.20 -0.70
CA LYS A 435 3.16 -20.17 0.39
C LYS A 435 1.72 -20.09 0.90
N TYR A 436 1.16 -18.88 0.93
CA TYR A 436 -0.19 -18.61 1.42
C TYR A 436 -1.30 -19.20 0.54
N ARG A 437 -1.25 -19.04 -0.78
CA ARG A 437 -2.24 -19.64 -1.69
C ARG A 437 -2.33 -21.17 -1.56
N LYS A 438 -1.20 -21.82 -1.39
CA LYS A 438 -1.15 -23.27 -1.17
C LYS A 438 -1.75 -23.65 0.19
N THR A 439 -1.51 -22.83 1.21
CA THR A 439 -2.04 -23.02 2.56
C THR A 439 -3.56 -22.78 2.61
N LEU A 440 -4.09 -21.77 1.90
CA LEU A 440 -5.52 -21.52 1.78
C LEU A 440 -6.29 -22.73 1.19
N LEU A 441 -5.75 -23.31 0.12
CA LEU A 441 -6.34 -24.49 -0.50
C LEU A 441 -6.29 -25.71 0.43
N SER A 442 -5.23 -25.87 1.23
CA SER A 442 -5.13 -26.94 2.23
C SER A 442 -6.11 -26.74 3.39
N ILE A 443 -6.24 -25.51 3.89
CA ILE A 443 -7.19 -25.16 4.95
C ILE A 443 -8.63 -25.46 4.50
N SER A 444 -9.03 -25.00 3.32
CA SER A 444 -10.37 -25.24 2.79
C SER A 444 -10.68 -26.75 2.61
N LYS A 445 -9.70 -27.55 2.22
CA LYS A 445 -9.86 -29.01 2.07
C LYS A 445 -9.98 -29.75 3.40
N GLU A 446 -9.20 -29.36 4.41
CA GLU A 446 -9.25 -29.96 5.75
C GLU A 446 -10.51 -29.58 6.52
N LEU A 447 -10.94 -28.30 6.42
CA LEU A 447 -12.15 -27.79 7.05
C LEU A 447 -13.41 -28.55 6.60
N SER A 448 -13.47 -29.00 5.34
CA SER A 448 -14.63 -29.71 4.79
C SER A 448 -14.77 -31.16 5.27
N ARG A 449 -13.74 -31.74 5.90
CA ARG A 449 -13.72 -33.16 6.29
C ARG A 449 -13.97 -33.44 7.77
N GLU A 450 -13.60 -32.50 8.63
CA GLU A 450 -13.68 -32.71 10.09
C GLU A 450 -15.03 -32.26 10.64
N ARG A 451 -15.74 -33.20 11.26
CA ARG A 451 -17.06 -32.96 11.89
C ARG A 451 -17.00 -32.76 13.41
N ASN A 452 -15.84 -33.02 13.99
CA ASN A 452 -15.66 -32.83 15.43
C ASN A 452 -15.21 -31.42 15.73
N LEU A 453 -16.04 -30.63 16.42
CA LEU A 453 -15.81 -29.23 16.76
C LEU A 453 -14.45 -28.99 17.46
N GLN A 454 -14.09 -29.88 18.41
CA GLN A 454 -12.84 -29.75 19.17
C GLN A 454 -11.61 -30.01 18.31
N LYS A 455 -11.65 -31.01 17.43
CA LYS A 455 -10.55 -31.30 16.48
C LYS A 455 -10.44 -30.22 15.41
N LEU A 456 -11.58 -29.82 14.84
CA LEU A 456 -11.65 -28.74 13.86
C LEU A 456 -11.04 -27.45 14.39
N SER A 457 -11.45 -27.03 15.60
CA SER A 457 -10.94 -25.82 16.25
C SER A 457 -9.43 -25.88 16.46
N LYS A 458 -8.89 -27.01 16.91
CA LYS A 458 -7.44 -27.19 17.10
C LYS A 458 -6.68 -27.09 15.78
N SER A 459 -7.09 -27.89 14.78
CA SER A 459 -6.43 -27.89 13.45
C SER A 459 -6.50 -26.52 12.77
N LEU A 460 -7.64 -25.84 12.84
CA LEU A 460 -7.83 -24.50 12.32
C LEU A 460 -6.84 -23.49 12.93
N LEU A 461 -6.77 -23.46 14.26
CA LEU A 461 -5.88 -22.53 14.95
C LEU A 461 -4.40 -22.82 14.67
N GLU A 462 -4.01 -24.10 14.59
CA GLU A 462 -2.65 -24.50 14.24
C GLU A 462 -2.28 -24.11 12.80
N LEU A 463 -3.17 -24.34 11.85
CA LEU A 463 -2.98 -23.99 10.44
C LEU A 463 -2.83 -22.48 10.25
N ILE A 464 -3.74 -21.68 10.80
CA ILE A 464 -3.71 -20.23 10.70
C ILE A 464 -2.48 -19.67 11.42
N ALA A 465 -2.18 -20.13 12.64
CA ALA A 465 -1.04 -19.67 13.39
C ALA A 465 0.30 -19.96 12.68
N ASN A 466 0.45 -21.13 12.08
CA ASN A 466 1.63 -21.49 11.32
C ASN A 466 1.73 -20.71 10.00
N ALA A 467 0.60 -20.55 9.29
CA ALA A 467 0.55 -19.81 8.02
C ALA A 467 0.96 -18.33 8.23
N LEU A 468 0.37 -17.67 9.20
CA LEU A 468 0.60 -16.26 9.50
C LEU A 468 1.75 -16.02 10.47
N SER A 469 2.38 -17.09 11.00
CA SER A 469 3.41 -17.03 12.04
C SER A 469 2.93 -16.24 13.27
N LEU A 470 1.71 -16.49 13.73
CA LEU A 470 1.12 -15.82 14.88
C LEU A 470 1.68 -16.39 16.20
N GLU A 471 2.00 -15.49 17.13
CA GLU A 471 2.36 -15.88 18.50
C GLU A 471 1.13 -16.42 19.25
N ARG A 472 -0.03 -15.83 19.01
CA ARG A 472 -1.30 -16.16 19.68
C ARG A 472 -2.47 -16.10 18.73
N ILE A 473 -3.38 -17.06 18.90
CA ILE A 473 -4.66 -17.08 18.22
C ILE A 473 -5.68 -17.81 19.07
N ALA A 474 -6.92 -17.36 19.07
CA ALA A 474 -8.03 -18.03 19.75
C ALA A 474 -9.29 -18.03 18.90
N LEU A 475 -10.08 -19.09 19.07
CA LEU A 475 -11.43 -19.17 18.57
C LEU A 475 -12.40 -18.82 19.71
N LEU A 476 -13.20 -17.81 19.47
CA LEU A 476 -14.16 -17.24 20.39
C LEU A 476 -15.57 -17.55 19.89
N LEU A 477 -16.43 -18.05 20.76
CA LEU A 477 -17.87 -18.27 20.47
C LEU A 477 -18.72 -17.31 21.30
N PRO A 478 -19.87 -16.84 20.79
CA PRO A 478 -20.79 -15.99 21.55
C PRO A 478 -21.23 -16.64 22.85
N ASP A 479 -21.23 -15.89 23.94
CA ASP A 479 -21.74 -16.30 25.22
C ASP A 479 -23.23 -15.95 25.31
N ASN A 480 -24.09 -16.95 25.26
CA ASN A 480 -25.54 -16.76 25.33
C ASN A 480 -26.04 -16.20 26.68
N ASN A 481 -25.21 -16.27 27.73
CA ASN A 481 -25.55 -15.79 29.06
C ASN A 481 -25.13 -14.34 29.33
N ARG A 482 -24.26 -13.76 28.49
CA ARG A 482 -23.74 -12.42 28.68
C ARG A 482 -23.78 -11.63 27.36
N LYS A 483 -24.39 -10.45 27.40
CA LYS A 483 -24.49 -9.57 26.23
C LYS A 483 -23.09 -9.14 25.78
N ASN A 484 -22.87 -9.08 24.46
CA ASN A 484 -21.61 -8.61 23.83
C ASN A 484 -20.34 -9.35 24.29
N SER A 485 -20.48 -10.59 24.73
CA SER A 485 -19.38 -11.38 25.27
C SER A 485 -19.14 -12.64 24.46
N PHE A 486 -17.88 -13.06 24.44
CA PHE A 486 -17.43 -14.29 23.80
C PHE A 486 -16.63 -15.12 24.78
N PHE A 487 -16.86 -16.43 24.81
CA PHE A 487 -16.01 -17.34 25.56
C PHE A 487 -14.94 -17.96 24.63
N VAL A 488 -13.76 -18.17 25.16
CA VAL A 488 -12.65 -18.81 24.45
C VAL A 488 -12.89 -20.31 24.37
N LEU A 489 -13.28 -20.81 23.19
CA LEU A 489 -13.46 -22.24 22.95
C LEU A 489 -12.11 -22.98 22.94
N LYS A 490 -11.12 -22.42 22.24
CA LYS A 490 -9.79 -22.96 22.09
C LYS A 490 -8.80 -21.84 21.80
N SER A 491 -7.57 -21.96 22.31
CA SER A 491 -6.50 -21.00 22.05
C SER A 491 -5.16 -21.70 21.82
N ARG A 492 -4.27 -20.99 21.12
CA ARG A 492 -2.84 -21.36 20.97
C ARG A 492 -1.99 -20.17 21.37
N GLY A 493 -0.91 -20.41 22.17
CA GLY A 493 -0.02 -19.39 22.70
C GLY A 493 -0.21 -19.15 24.20
N LYS A 494 0.62 -18.27 24.80
CA LYS A 494 0.54 -17.92 26.22
C LYS A 494 -0.67 -17.03 26.48
N LEU A 495 -1.75 -17.55 27.11
CA LEU A 495 -2.99 -16.85 27.51
C LEU A 495 -3.89 -16.37 26.34
N PRO A 496 -5.22 -16.28 26.48
CA PRO A 496 -6.04 -16.74 27.60
C PRO A 496 -6.37 -18.23 27.54
N PHE A 497 -6.72 -18.81 28.71
CA PHE A 497 -7.13 -20.21 28.79
C PHE A 497 -8.54 -20.45 28.19
N SER A 498 -8.77 -21.67 27.71
CA SER A 498 -10.12 -22.08 27.31
C SER A 498 -11.12 -21.84 28.46
N GLY A 499 -12.31 -21.27 28.13
CA GLY A 499 -13.32 -20.90 29.10
C GLY A 499 -13.24 -19.46 29.64
N THR A 500 -12.19 -18.69 29.32
CA THR A 500 -12.13 -17.25 29.64
C THR A 500 -13.13 -16.49 28.78
N THR A 501 -13.87 -15.55 29.37
CA THR A 501 -14.82 -14.68 28.65
C THR A 501 -14.18 -13.34 28.33
N ILE A 502 -14.33 -12.89 27.10
CA ILE A 502 -13.91 -11.59 26.62
C ILE A 502 -15.15 -10.77 26.31
N THR A 503 -15.31 -9.63 26.98
CA THR A 503 -16.47 -8.73 26.82
C THR A 503 -16.06 -7.52 25.96
N PHE A 504 -16.88 -7.21 24.98
CA PHE A 504 -16.74 -6.04 24.12
C PHE A 504 -17.64 -4.91 24.61
N ASP A 505 -17.14 -3.69 24.57
CA ASP A 505 -17.99 -2.50 24.67
C ASP A 505 -19.03 -2.48 23.55
N GLU A 506 -20.22 -1.90 23.79
CA GLU A 506 -21.33 -1.89 22.82
C GLU A 506 -20.91 -1.34 21.46
N GLU A 507 -20.13 -0.25 21.43
CA GLU A 507 -19.67 0.38 20.20
C GLU A 507 -18.63 -0.48 19.46
N LEU A 508 -17.75 -1.17 20.20
CA LEU A 508 -16.78 -2.11 19.62
C LEU A 508 -17.49 -3.37 19.10
N TYR A 509 -18.53 -3.85 19.78
CA TYR A 509 -19.33 -4.98 19.32
C TYR A 509 -20.09 -4.67 18.04
N GLN A 510 -20.73 -3.50 17.94
CA GLN A 510 -21.37 -3.04 16.71
C GLN A 510 -20.36 -2.94 15.55
N ASN A 511 -19.21 -2.35 15.79
CA ASN A 511 -18.14 -2.29 14.78
C ASN A 511 -17.64 -3.69 14.38
N LEU A 512 -17.61 -4.69 15.29
CA LEU A 512 -17.26 -6.06 14.98
C LEU A 512 -18.32 -6.71 14.08
N THR A 513 -19.60 -6.42 14.31
CA THR A 513 -20.69 -6.97 13.51
C THR A 513 -20.86 -6.31 12.15
N GLU A 514 -20.54 -5.04 12.01
CA GLU A 514 -20.71 -4.29 10.76
C GLU A 514 -19.49 -4.38 9.84
N ARG A 515 -18.27 -4.50 10.38
CA ARG A 515 -17.03 -4.52 9.60
C ARG A 515 -16.59 -5.94 9.26
N GLU A 516 -15.73 -6.05 8.26
CA GLU A 516 -15.07 -7.30 7.88
C GLU A 516 -14.07 -7.78 8.95
N PHE A 517 -13.44 -6.86 9.68
CA PHE A 517 -12.55 -7.14 10.79
C PHE A 517 -12.34 -5.90 11.68
N LEU A 518 -11.93 -6.14 12.94
CA LEU A 518 -11.44 -5.11 13.84
C LEU A 518 -9.94 -5.27 14.05
N SER A 519 -9.21 -4.15 13.97
CA SER A 519 -7.79 -4.10 14.24
C SER A 519 -7.48 -2.93 15.16
N TYR A 520 -6.41 -3.05 15.96
CA TYR A 520 -5.88 -1.97 16.80
C TYR A 520 -5.74 -0.63 16.03
N TYR A 521 -5.47 -0.71 14.74
CA TYR A 521 -5.33 0.48 13.88
C TYR A 521 -6.65 1.02 13.30
N SER A 522 -7.73 0.28 13.42
CA SER A 522 -9.03 0.69 12.86
C SER A 522 -9.58 1.96 13.52
N PHE A 523 -9.06 2.30 14.70
CA PHE A 523 -9.54 3.42 15.54
C PHE A 523 -8.48 4.49 15.80
N ALA A 524 -7.37 4.51 15.09
CA ALA A 524 -6.27 5.46 15.29
C ALA A 524 -6.68 6.95 15.21
N GLU A 525 -7.81 7.25 14.59
CA GLU A 525 -8.37 8.62 14.48
C GLU A 525 -9.39 8.98 15.59
N LYS A 526 -9.86 8.00 16.38
CA LYS A 526 -10.84 8.18 17.45
C LYS A 526 -10.21 7.80 18.79
N GLU A 527 -9.71 8.78 19.55
CA GLU A 527 -8.98 8.55 20.81
C GLU A 527 -9.77 7.72 21.85
N GLU A 528 -11.07 7.92 21.94
CA GLU A 528 -11.93 7.20 22.88
C GLU A 528 -12.07 5.71 22.53
N LEU A 529 -12.36 5.40 21.28
CA LEU A 529 -12.44 4.01 20.80
C LEU A 529 -11.08 3.31 20.83
N GLN A 530 -10.02 4.04 20.58
CA GLN A 530 -8.67 3.49 20.69
C GLN A 530 -8.35 3.10 22.13
N ARG A 531 -8.75 3.90 23.12
CA ARG A 531 -8.56 3.58 24.54
C ARG A 531 -9.35 2.34 24.94
N LYS A 532 -10.66 2.25 24.57
CA LYS A 532 -11.50 1.06 24.78
C LYS A 532 -10.92 -0.19 24.13
N PHE A 533 -10.35 -0.06 22.94
CA PHE A 533 -9.67 -1.17 22.25
C PHE A 533 -8.34 -1.55 22.91
N GLU A 534 -7.62 -0.60 23.52
CA GLU A 534 -6.41 -0.86 24.29
C GLU A 534 -6.72 -1.70 25.54
N GLU A 535 -7.83 -1.43 26.23
CA GLU A 535 -8.32 -2.26 27.33
C GLU A 535 -8.64 -3.69 26.86
N LEU A 536 -9.34 -3.82 25.74
CA LEU A 536 -9.64 -5.13 25.13
C LEU A 536 -8.35 -5.87 24.72
N SER A 537 -7.32 -5.15 24.25
CA SER A 537 -6.04 -5.71 23.85
C SER A 537 -5.17 -6.22 25.02
N SER A 538 -5.55 -5.91 26.27
CA SER A 538 -4.91 -6.46 27.47
C SER A 538 -5.02 -8.00 27.51
N SER A 539 -6.02 -8.58 26.86
CA SER A 539 -6.17 -10.03 26.60
C SER A 539 -5.06 -10.63 25.72
N GLY A 540 -4.20 -9.77 25.10
CA GLY A 540 -3.12 -10.16 24.18
C GLY A 540 -3.57 -10.34 22.73
N PHE A 541 -4.82 -10.01 22.40
CA PHE A 541 -5.33 -9.97 21.03
C PHE A 541 -5.42 -8.53 20.53
N PHE A 542 -4.87 -8.29 19.36
CA PHE A 542 -4.83 -6.97 18.71
C PHE A 542 -5.71 -6.90 17.47
N HIS A 543 -6.29 -8.05 17.10
CA HIS A 543 -7.06 -8.20 15.89
C HIS A 543 -8.20 -9.18 16.13
N TYR A 544 -9.38 -8.86 15.61
CA TYR A 544 -10.56 -9.69 15.71
C TYR A 544 -11.22 -9.82 14.34
N LEU A 545 -11.45 -11.07 13.90
CA LEU A 545 -12.11 -11.40 12.64
C LEU A 545 -13.45 -12.05 12.95
N PRO A 546 -14.57 -11.41 12.65
CA PRO A 546 -15.89 -12.03 12.83
C PRO A 546 -16.08 -13.17 11.84
N LEU A 547 -16.62 -14.27 12.30
CA LEU A 547 -16.99 -15.44 11.52
C LEU A 547 -18.51 -15.44 11.36
N LYS A 548 -18.99 -15.11 10.17
CA LYS A 548 -20.40 -14.95 9.86
C LYS A 548 -20.84 -15.96 8.81
N VAL A 549 -22.05 -16.48 8.98
CA VAL A 549 -22.78 -17.21 7.95
C VAL A 549 -24.01 -16.39 7.63
N GLU A 550 -24.13 -15.92 6.39
CA GLU A 550 -25.06 -14.85 6.02
C GLU A 550 -24.83 -13.62 6.92
N ASP A 551 -25.82 -13.18 7.68
CA ASP A 551 -25.71 -12.07 8.64
C ASP A 551 -25.54 -12.52 10.10
N LYS A 552 -25.53 -13.82 10.36
CA LYS A 552 -25.42 -14.37 11.71
C LYS A 552 -23.97 -14.53 12.12
N LEU A 553 -23.60 -13.93 13.25
CA LEU A 553 -22.28 -14.09 13.85
C LEU A 553 -22.20 -15.46 14.56
N ILE A 554 -21.38 -16.36 14.01
CA ILE A 554 -21.16 -17.73 14.55
C ILE A 554 -20.03 -17.72 15.58
N GLY A 555 -19.04 -16.86 15.41
CA GLY A 555 -17.88 -16.75 16.28
C GLY A 555 -16.96 -15.63 15.88
N CYS A 556 -15.79 -15.58 16.50
CA CYS A 556 -14.76 -14.62 16.21
C CYS A 556 -13.37 -15.25 16.37
N LEU A 557 -12.42 -14.90 15.50
CA LEU A 557 -11.00 -15.23 15.69
C LEU A 557 -10.28 -14.04 16.33
N GLY A 558 -9.79 -14.23 17.55
CA GLY A 558 -8.89 -13.29 18.21
C GLY A 558 -7.44 -13.61 17.84
N MET A 559 -6.68 -12.62 17.31
CA MET A 559 -5.31 -12.80 16.83
C MET A 559 -4.37 -11.82 17.51
N GLY A 560 -3.24 -12.33 17.97
CA GLY A 560 -2.15 -11.56 18.53
C GLY A 560 -1.17 -11.02 17.48
N LYS A 561 0.04 -10.70 17.91
CA LYS A 561 1.15 -10.32 17.04
C LYS A 561 1.74 -11.55 16.35
N LYS A 562 2.52 -11.32 15.30
CA LYS A 562 3.37 -12.35 14.71
C LYS A 562 4.57 -12.65 15.60
N ALA A 563 5.22 -13.80 15.39
CA ALA A 563 6.40 -14.22 16.14
C ALA A 563 7.59 -13.23 16.04
N ASP A 564 7.63 -12.41 14.97
CA ASP A 564 8.59 -11.32 14.81
C ASP A 564 8.13 -10.00 15.48
N ASN A 565 7.16 -10.08 16.39
CA ASN A 565 6.53 -8.96 17.09
C ASN A 565 5.87 -7.90 16.15
N THR A 566 5.54 -8.28 14.93
CA THR A 566 4.85 -7.43 13.96
C THR A 566 3.35 -7.73 13.96
N PHE A 567 2.57 -6.77 13.45
CA PHE A 567 1.13 -6.95 13.26
C PHE A 567 0.81 -7.58 11.90
N LEU A 568 -0.43 -7.99 11.72
CA LEU A 568 -0.95 -8.49 10.45
C LEU A 568 -0.84 -7.43 9.35
N THR A 569 -0.39 -7.84 8.18
CA THR A 569 -0.28 -7.00 6.98
C THR A 569 -1.62 -6.99 6.22
N SER A 570 -1.77 -6.09 5.25
CA SER A 570 -2.95 -6.06 4.38
C SER A 570 -3.15 -7.38 3.61
N GLU A 571 -2.05 -8.04 3.20
CA GLU A 571 -2.08 -9.36 2.56
C GLU A 571 -2.61 -10.45 3.51
N ASP A 572 -2.17 -10.40 4.78
CA ASP A 572 -2.66 -11.34 5.79
C ASP A 572 -4.18 -11.17 6.01
N TRP A 573 -4.65 -9.92 5.95
CA TRP A 573 -6.08 -9.59 6.07
C TRP A 573 -6.90 -10.06 4.88
N GLU A 574 -6.41 -9.89 3.65
CA GLU A 574 -7.06 -10.41 2.45
C GLU A 574 -7.28 -11.91 2.53
N ILE A 575 -6.27 -12.61 3.03
CA ILE A 575 -6.34 -14.05 3.25
C ILE A 575 -7.38 -14.38 4.32
N MET A 576 -7.33 -13.69 5.44
CA MET A 576 -8.22 -13.95 6.57
C MET A 576 -9.68 -13.64 6.25
N THR A 577 -9.95 -12.54 5.56
CA THR A 577 -11.32 -12.21 5.11
C THR A 577 -11.82 -13.20 4.06
N THR A 578 -10.93 -13.66 3.16
CA THR A 578 -11.29 -14.69 2.16
C THR A 578 -11.66 -16.04 2.80
N ILE A 579 -10.97 -16.45 3.87
CA ILE A 579 -11.27 -17.74 4.56
C ILE A 579 -12.34 -17.61 5.63
N SER A 580 -12.73 -16.41 6.04
CA SER A 580 -13.68 -16.21 7.15
C SER A 580 -15.01 -16.92 6.93
N SER A 581 -15.60 -16.81 5.75
CA SER A 581 -16.87 -17.44 5.40
C SER A 581 -16.79 -18.98 5.32
N PRO A 582 -15.81 -19.61 4.62
CA PRO A 582 -15.61 -21.05 4.68
C PRO A 582 -15.36 -21.59 6.09
N VAL A 583 -14.59 -20.86 6.90
CA VAL A 583 -14.33 -21.22 8.31
C VAL A 583 -15.61 -21.12 9.14
N ALA A 584 -16.37 -20.05 8.99
CA ALA A 584 -17.64 -19.88 9.69
C ALA A 584 -18.62 -21.01 9.37
N LEU A 585 -18.78 -21.36 8.09
CA LEU A 585 -19.65 -22.44 7.64
C LEU A 585 -19.19 -23.80 8.18
N ALA A 586 -17.88 -24.09 8.17
CA ALA A 586 -17.34 -25.33 8.72
C ALA A 586 -17.57 -25.44 10.23
N LEU A 587 -17.40 -24.34 10.96
CA LEU A 587 -17.67 -24.28 12.40
C LEU A 587 -19.16 -24.47 12.71
N GLU A 588 -20.04 -23.80 11.96
CA GLU A 588 -21.49 -23.96 12.14
C GLU A 588 -21.92 -25.41 11.88
N ASN A 589 -21.46 -26.02 10.81
CA ASN A 589 -21.73 -27.42 10.49
C ASN A 589 -21.22 -28.35 11.58
N ALA A 590 -19.99 -28.16 12.08
CA ALA A 590 -19.44 -28.97 13.17
C ALA A 590 -20.24 -28.77 14.48
N TYR A 591 -20.67 -27.56 14.79
CA TYR A 591 -21.50 -27.23 15.94
C TYR A 591 -22.87 -27.90 15.84
N LEU A 592 -23.58 -27.77 14.71
CA LEU A 592 -24.87 -28.39 14.46
C LEU A 592 -24.78 -29.92 14.52
N TYR A 593 -23.72 -30.50 13.92
CA TYR A 593 -23.50 -31.95 14.00
C TYR A 593 -23.27 -32.43 15.44
N SER A 594 -22.47 -31.66 16.21
CA SER A 594 -22.26 -31.96 17.65
C SER A 594 -23.55 -31.89 18.44
N GLN A 595 -24.38 -30.88 18.22
CA GLN A 595 -25.70 -30.74 18.85
C GLN A 595 -26.65 -31.89 18.48
N ALA A 596 -26.73 -32.24 17.20
CA ALA A 596 -27.53 -33.34 16.72
C ALA A 596 -27.09 -34.67 17.35
N ARG A 597 -25.78 -34.90 17.47
CA ARG A 597 -25.24 -36.10 18.12
C ARG A 597 -25.58 -36.19 19.61
N ILE A 598 -25.44 -35.05 20.33
CA ILE A 598 -25.80 -35.01 21.78
C ILE A 598 -27.27 -35.32 21.94
N ARG A 599 -28.16 -34.73 21.15
CA ARG A 599 -29.62 -35.01 21.20
C ARG A 599 -29.94 -36.44 20.84
N ALA A 600 -29.26 -37.01 19.84
CA ALA A 600 -29.45 -38.43 19.49
C ALA A 600 -29.08 -39.36 20.64
N LEU A 601 -27.92 -39.12 21.29
CA LEU A 601 -27.50 -39.89 22.46
C LEU A 601 -28.44 -39.72 23.65
N GLU A 602 -28.99 -38.53 23.85
CA GLU A 602 -29.98 -38.27 24.91
C GLU A 602 -31.30 -38.99 24.63
N LEU A 603 -31.77 -38.97 23.38
CA LEU A 603 -32.96 -39.72 22.98
C LEU A 603 -32.75 -41.23 23.12
N GLU A 604 -31.58 -41.75 22.72
CA GLU A 604 -31.23 -43.15 22.90
C GLU A 604 -31.23 -43.53 24.39
N ARG A 605 -30.59 -42.73 25.24
CA ARG A 605 -30.58 -42.93 26.69
C ARG A 605 -31.96 -42.89 27.31
N LEU A 606 -32.81 -41.93 26.87
CA LEU A 606 -34.20 -41.85 27.35
C LEU A 606 -35.02 -43.07 26.91
N LYS A 607 -34.81 -43.56 25.69
CA LYS A 607 -35.40 -44.77 25.18
C LYS A 607 -35.02 -45.99 26.04
N ASP A 608 -33.71 -46.21 26.22
CA ASP A 608 -33.18 -47.31 27.03
C ASP A 608 -33.70 -47.24 28.49
N TYR A 609 -33.72 -46.00 29.04
CA TYR A 609 -34.27 -45.78 30.38
C TYR A 609 -35.75 -46.16 30.46
N SER A 610 -36.58 -45.75 29.48
CA SER A 610 -37.98 -46.09 29.39
C SER A 610 -38.21 -47.62 29.24
N GLU A 611 -37.44 -48.29 28.37
CA GLU A 611 -37.48 -49.74 28.17
C GLU A 611 -37.09 -50.47 29.47
N ASN A 612 -36.02 -50.01 30.14
CA ASN A 612 -35.56 -50.60 31.40
C ASN A 612 -36.63 -50.45 32.54
N ILE A 613 -37.30 -49.30 32.61
CA ILE A 613 -38.44 -49.12 33.57
C ILE A 613 -39.50 -50.13 33.28
N ILE A 614 -39.98 -50.26 32.04
CA ILE A 614 -41.07 -51.19 31.68
C ILE A 614 -40.66 -52.62 31.98
N GLU A 615 -39.41 -52.99 31.69
CA GLU A 615 -38.93 -54.38 31.99
C GLU A 615 -38.75 -54.67 33.49
N SER A 616 -38.49 -53.68 34.33
CA SER A 616 -38.24 -53.78 35.76
C SER A 616 -39.53 -53.76 36.59
N LEU A 617 -40.65 -53.36 35.98
CA LEU A 617 -41.94 -53.36 36.68
C LEU A 617 -42.38 -54.78 37.11
N THR A 618 -42.90 -54.88 38.30
CA THR A 618 -43.47 -56.15 38.86
C THR A 618 -44.86 -56.46 38.34
N VAL A 619 -45.40 -55.58 37.53
CA VAL A 619 -46.71 -55.75 36.88
C VAL A 619 -46.53 -55.98 35.38
N GLY A 620 -47.43 -56.80 34.79
CA GLY A 620 -47.40 -57.03 33.34
C GLY A 620 -47.84 -55.76 32.58
N VAL A 621 -47.00 -55.31 31.69
CA VAL A 621 -47.26 -54.11 30.87
C VAL A 621 -47.23 -54.46 29.37
N ALA A 622 -48.36 -54.21 28.70
CA ALA A 622 -48.43 -54.24 27.23
C ALA A 622 -48.71 -52.85 26.69
N VAL A 623 -47.90 -52.42 25.75
CA VAL A 623 -48.05 -51.13 25.03
C VAL A 623 -48.54 -51.40 23.60
N LEU A 624 -49.62 -50.72 23.22
CA LEU A 624 -50.28 -50.92 21.92
C LEU A 624 -50.13 -49.66 21.05
N ASP A 625 -50.01 -49.83 19.76
CA ASP A 625 -50.15 -48.75 18.81
C ASP A 625 -51.67 -48.42 18.60
N ARG A 626 -51.96 -47.32 17.86
CA ARG A 626 -53.34 -46.90 17.55
C ARG A 626 -54.14 -47.93 16.73
N LYS A 627 -53.48 -48.95 16.18
CA LYS A 627 -54.11 -50.03 15.41
C LYS A 627 -54.28 -51.29 16.24
N GLY A 628 -53.99 -51.24 17.53
CA GLY A 628 -54.06 -52.34 18.43
C GLY A 628 -52.96 -53.39 18.28
N LYS A 629 -51.83 -53.04 17.66
CA LYS A 629 -50.66 -53.90 17.58
C LYS A 629 -49.79 -53.70 18.81
N ILE A 630 -49.12 -54.70 19.27
CA ILE A 630 -48.27 -54.73 20.45
C ILE A 630 -46.90 -54.07 20.00
N ILE A 631 -46.54 -52.99 20.67
CA ILE A 631 -45.24 -52.32 20.51
C ILE A 631 -44.37 -52.43 21.76
N GLY A 632 -44.95 -52.82 22.91
CA GLY A 632 -44.22 -53.12 24.13
C GLY A 632 -44.85 -54.33 24.83
N TRP A 633 -44.01 -55.20 25.40
CA TRP A 633 -44.40 -56.44 26.12
C TRP A 633 -43.27 -56.74 27.11
N ASN A 634 -43.52 -56.52 28.38
CA ASN A 634 -42.49 -56.68 29.40
C ASN A 634 -42.32 -58.12 29.87
N ARG A 635 -41.24 -58.38 30.59
CA ARG A 635 -40.89 -59.73 31.12
C ARG A 635 -41.99 -60.38 31.93
N VAL A 636 -42.71 -59.62 32.74
CA VAL A 636 -43.81 -60.19 33.53
C VAL A 636 -44.89 -60.75 32.63
N LEU A 637 -45.21 -60.16 31.52
CA LEU A 637 -46.17 -60.69 30.55
C LEU A 637 -45.56 -61.87 29.76
N GLU A 638 -44.29 -61.90 29.51
CA GLU A 638 -43.59 -63.04 28.88
C GLU A 638 -43.79 -64.31 29.81
N ASP A 639 -43.45 -64.11 31.07
CA ASP A 639 -43.56 -65.20 32.08
C ASP A 639 -44.98 -65.56 32.30
N THR A 640 -45.94 -64.63 32.36
CA THR A 640 -47.35 -64.89 32.61
C THR A 640 -48.03 -65.60 31.44
N PHE A 641 -47.77 -65.22 30.22
CA PHE A 641 -48.40 -65.78 29.02
C PHE A 641 -47.51 -66.81 28.28
N SER A 642 -46.33 -67.11 28.82
CA SER A 642 -45.34 -68.02 28.23
C SER A 642 -45.03 -67.71 26.74
N ARG A 643 -44.99 -66.42 26.38
CA ARG A 643 -44.75 -65.91 25.04
C ARG A 643 -43.70 -64.87 25.09
N LYS A 644 -42.60 -65.08 24.29
CA LYS A 644 -41.48 -64.14 24.18
C LYS A 644 -41.90 -62.85 23.48
N LYS A 645 -41.31 -61.75 23.87
CA LYS A 645 -41.50 -60.40 23.30
C LYS A 645 -41.35 -60.39 21.76
N GLU A 646 -40.36 -61.11 21.24
CA GLU A 646 -40.07 -61.18 19.79
C GLU A 646 -41.23 -61.87 19.04
N GLU A 647 -41.94 -62.78 19.69
CA GLU A 647 -43.03 -63.50 19.08
C GLU A 647 -44.35 -62.71 19.03
N VAL A 648 -44.51 -61.74 19.91
CA VAL A 648 -45.75 -60.95 20.05
C VAL A 648 -45.70 -59.57 19.46
N LEU A 649 -44.49 -58.96 19.34
CA LEU A 649 -44.29 -57.61 18.76
C LEU A 649 -44.88 -57.53 17.35
N ASN A 650 -45.45 -56.38 17.05
CA ASN A 650 -46.12 -56.06 15.79
C ASN A 650 -47.36 -56.93 15.46
N LYS A 651 -47.74 -57.83 16.31
CA LYS A 651 -48.95 -58.58 16.14
C LYS A 651 -50.13 -57.90 16.87
N SER A 652 -51.38 -58.11 16.38
CA SER A 652 -52.57 -57.60 17.03
C SER A 652 -52.73 -58.31 18.39
N LEU A 653 -53.05 -57.54 19.45
CA LEU A 653 -53.34 -58.10 20.81
C LEU A 653 -54.45 -59.16 20.78
N MET A 654 -55.45 -59.02 19.90
CA MET A 654 -56.49 -60.01 19.68
C MET A 654 -55.92 -61.34 19.17
N LYS A 655 -54.91 -61.37 18.32
CA LYS A 655 -54.24 -62.57 17.83
C LYS A 655 -53.40 -63.25 18.90
N VAL A 656 -52.81 -62.46 19.78
CA VAL A 656 -51.94 -62.97 20.86
C VAL A 656 -52.68 -63.50 22.01
N LEU A 657 -53.70 -62.80 22.47
CA LEU A 657 -54.53 -63.23 23.63
C LEU A 657 -55.73 -64.09 23.25
N GLY A 658 -56.10 -64.24 22.00
CA GLY A 658 -57.26 -64.89 21.49
C GLY A 658 -58.55 -64.05 21.65
N ARG A 659 -59.56 -64.37 20.83
CA ARG A 659 -60.81 -63.60 20.73
C ARG A 659 -61.59 -63.50 22.06
N LYS A 660 -61.58 -64.56 22.86
CA LYS A 660 -62.24 -64.62 24.17
C LYS A 660 -61.60 -63.68 25.19
N ASN A 661 -60.30 -63.77 25.38
CA ASN A 661 -59.57 -62.91 26.30
C ASN A 661 -59.61 -61.42 25.82
N TYR A 662 -59.50 -61.19 24.49
CA TYR A 662 -59.57 -59.84 23.94
C TYR A 662 -60.94 -59.18 24.17
N SER A 663 -62.05 -59.91 24.00
CA SER A 663 -63.42 -59.41 24.29
C SER A 663 -63.69 -59.12 25.76
N ALA A 664 -63.02 -59.85 26.66
CA ALA A 664 -63.11 -59.57 28.11
C ALA A 664 -62.36 -58.24 28.45
N LEU A 665 -61.25 -57.94 27.74
CA LEU A 665 -60.47 -56.69 27.92
C LEU A 665 -61.09 -55.50 27.23
N PHE A 666 -61.74 -55.68 26.07
CA PHE A 666 -62.32 -54.64 25.24
C PHE A 666 -63.78 -54.93 24.90
N PRO A 667 -64.72 -54.84 25.90
CA PRO A 667 -66.13 -54.92 25.62
C PRO A 667 -66.58 -53.81 24.67
N SER A 668 -67.55 -54.04 23.79
CA SER A 668 -67.89 -53.29 22.57
C SER A 668 -68.42 -51.86 22.77
N ASP A 669 -68.30 -51.29 23.93
CA ASP A 669 -68.79 -49.91 24.21
C ASP A 669 -67.78 -49.08 24.98
N THR A 670 -66.64 -48.74 24.33
CA THR A 670 -65.61 -48.06 25.08
C THR A 670 -64.98 -46.91 24.34
N GLN A 671 -65.34 -45.73 24.82
CA GLN A 671 -64.58 -44.48 24.61
C GLN A 671 -63.25 -44.44 25.37
N LYS A 672 -62.38 -43.56 25.00
CA LYS A 672 -60.96 -43.41 25.27
C LYS A 672 -60.51 -43.07 26.71
N ASP A 673 -61.20 -43.47 27.72
CA ASP A 673 -60.93 -43.08 29.12
C ASP A 673 -60.15 -44.14 29.92
N PHE A 674 -59.44 -43.69 30.98
CA PHE A 674 -58.80 -44.53 31.97
C PHE A 674 -59.83 -45.44 32.59
N ARG A 675 -59.59 -46.76 32.53
CA ARG A 675 -60.48 -47.78 33.20
C ARG A 675 -59.63 -48.74 33.97
N LEU A 676 -60.09 -48.99 35.20
CA LEU A 676 -59.65 -50.09 36.01
C LEU A 676 -60.66 -51.19 35.83
N LEU A 677 -60.19 -52.34 35.38
CA LEU A 677 -60.98 -53.54 35.24
C LEU A 677 -60.51 -54.53 36.34
N SER A 678 -61.33 -54.81 37.33
CA SER A 678 -60.95 -55.67 38.45
C SER A 678 -61.51 -57.07 38.26
N GLU A 679 -60.77 -58.06 38.74
CA GLU A 679 -61.18 -59.51 38.80
C GLU A 679 -61.47 -60.08 37.40
N ILE A 680 -60.79 -59.70 36.36
CA ILE A 680 -60.99 -60.32 35.04
C ILE A 680 -60.27 -61.66 34.96
N THR A 681 -61.02 -62.69 34.69
CA THR A 681 -60.45 -64.01 34.45
C THR A 681 -60.01 -64.16 33.00
N LEU A 682 -58.71 -64.40 32.77
CA LEU A 682 -58.13 -64.71 31.45
C LEU A 682 -57.68 -66.15 31.40
N ASP A 683 -57.93 -66.79 30.24
CA ASP A 683 -57.43 -68.16 29.96
C ASP A 683 -55.97 -67.99 29.43
N ILE A 684 -55.00 -68.51 30.22
CA ILE A 684 -53.57 -68.34 29.88
C ILE A 684 -53.07 -69.58 29.13
N LEU A 685 -53.42 -70.78 29.58
CA LEU A 685 -53.14 -72.07 28.98
C LEU A 685 -54.40 -72.90 28.91
N PRO A 686 -54.47 -73.97 28.11
CA PRO A 686 -55.70 -74.73 27.89
C PRO A 686 -56.43 -75.27 29.20
N ALA A 687 -55.73 -75.17 30.32
CA ALA A 687 -56.30 -75.58 31.61
C ALA A 687 -56.07 -74.59 32.77
N GLU A 688 -55.43 -73.44 32.53
CA GLU A 688 -55.06 -72.48 33.58
C GLU A 688 -55.79 -71.16 33.41
N LYS A 689 -56.57 -70.76 34.44
CA LYS A 689 -57.25 -69.47 34.53
C LYS A 689 -56.61 -68.65 35.64
N LYS A 690 -56.25 -67.38 35.31
CA LYS A 690 -55.75 -66.40 36.30
C LYS A 690 -56.67 -65.20 36.35
N ILE A 691 -56.83 -64.62 37.54
CA ILE A 691 -57.55 -63.38 37.75
C ILE A 691 -56.58 -62.21 37.72
N PHE A 692 -56.95 -61.20 37.01
CA PHE A 692 -56.14 -60.00 36.82
C PHE A 692 -56.91 -58.72 37.14
N ASP A 693 -56.23 -57.81 37.79
CA ASP A 693 -56.64 -56.42 37.83
C ASP A 693 -55.87 -55.67 36.69
N ILE A 694 -56.61 -55.06 35.82
CA ILE A 694 -56.05 -54.48 34.60
C ILE A 694 -56.36 -52.99 34.52
N ALA A 695 -55.35 -52.16 34.52
CA ALA A 695 -55.46 -50.74 34.24
C ALA A 695 -55.21 -50.46 32.77
N LYS A 696 -56.16 -49.85 32.12
CA LYS A 696 -56.02 -49.37 30.72
C LYS A 696 -55.90 -47.87 30.72
N THR A 697 -54.83 -47.35 30.07
CA THR A 697 -54.60 -45.94 29.85
C THR A 697 -54.60 -45.63 28.34
N PRO A 698 -55.11 -44.45 27.91
CA PRO A 698 -55.20 -44.06 26.49
C PRO A 698 -53.85 -43.92 25.79
#